data_9c4d1ce8e9248179cf9db06c9dec23e1
#
_entry.id   9c4d1ce8e9248179cf9db06c9dec23e1
#
_cell.length_a   1.000
_cell.length_b   1.000
_cell.length_c   1.000
_cell.angle_alpha   90.00
_cell.angle_beta   90.00
_cell.angle_gamma   90.00
#
_symmetry.space_group_name_H-M   'P 1'
#
loop_
_entity.id
_entity.type
_entity.pdbx_description
1 polymer ?
#
loop_
_entity_poly.entity_id
_entity_poly.type
_entity_poly.pdbx_seq_one_letter_code
_entity_poly.pdbx_strand_id
1 'polypeptide(L)'
;MKHLFFWNNWHSSYRNLYVILLVVLGIGFVALGAFRFMGLDSAIAWETGNTIQSLPLIIDQFNKGLMNYSVQADAYLVFQHFKAGDIQLYPIVSYLYLGIIVSMFSLFMASISSLRNNWYYLFATIAVGVLVSFKINLLEVFGFKNDLFLGIGVAAYLALSYYLVAFNKNFTLLQHFALFLILSALFFGVILGGAQVKEPALHLVSYGITAPIVITVLLIFVTSFDNILVFLYLITGTSNASTKGNAGNFILITLLYLLNIALIYLKMSHTIEFNIVYVDIMVVFVTSVVSGIWGFRKRSELFSTILPFQIQGALVYMSMAIIGVFTIVVQLLAVNTPMIMFFENVLVYAQIGMGVMFFAYVLANFALYLIRNQKVHLVVFKPHKLPFAMVPAIGLVVFASLFMKSGMVLYNQVLAGYHNTIADTYKIAKNDFVAEEYYKTGKQYLHFNFKSNYALGCIARALDNTALSVMYFEDATNEANEFAYVNLANCYDESDNLFHKLENLKDGQKAFPKSGKIANNLALVFRKTNLSDSTLHYFKVARSEEEKVVLTNLLAFAIEKNVDKIDGSILKDEALNDYNDYPALQANKLFIYNKLNKKYEQQYLGGLYKDSVLNEHNFAYFVNYQLSQIKSADTSVLTAINTYIKKDTISKFSEDLKFLKAAKYYYAGNKSAAIAQLYELVNTGTSNTGLYANTLGLWMMEQNAFGLAIDFFKFSKEKQNRTAGVNLALAFSENGNYVEAYDEWAIVKTSPNKGEYDLAVSMMPIVANAPLDQVMAWDDKAKCLFIHFRKNYFTKVEIGSLFNSLKDDLYKIQTCPDMMYYYTLYNDPNEAIQLYDLIHTNFKVEPAIALQMNTYYVKALLQKQAYKQAEAALGKALHQEDRDYYAAIIAEKNHQLKKAEALYYKVATNNPFNAEANIDAAVFFSNTLKNNDKAYTILANAVRNNPQSVAVYKAYCLQAINSGLYSFAEDALKYLQKYLREEEFARFKTQYDAALAKALN
;
A
#
# COMPACT_ATOMS: atom_id res chain seq x y z
N MET A 1 56.25 -19.93 -7.48
CA MET A 1 54.96 -20.16 -6.78
C MET A 1 55.08 -20.71 -5.34
N LYS A 2 56.05 -21.59 -5.02
CA LYS A 2 56.22 -22.12 -3.63
C LYS A 2 56.40 -21.07 -2.52
N HIS A 3 56.86 -19.85 -2.83
CA HIS A 3 57.02 -18.76 -1.88
C HIS A 3 55.72 -17.95 -1.60
N LEU A 4 54.69 -18.07 -2.42
CA LEU A 4 53.42 -17.38 -2.24
C LEU A 4 52.61 -18.00 -1.13
N PHE A 5 52.58 -19.30 -1.05
CA PHE A 5 51.78 -20.06 -0.04
C PHE A 5 52.71 -20.49 1.14
N PHE A 6 53.25 -19.49 1.84
CA PHE A 6 54.24 -19.70 2.92
C PHE A 6 53.71 -20.56 4.08
N TRP A 7 52.41 -20.57 4.31
CA TRP A 7 51.75 -21.38 5.33
C TRP A 7 51.71 -22.87 5.01
N ASN A 8 52.04 -23.30 3.79
CA ASN A 8 52.14 -24.71 3.48
C ASN A 8 53.26 -25.42 4.21
N ASN A 9 54.27 -24.66 4.67
CA ASN A 9 55.40 -25.18 5.44
C ASN A 9 55.12 -25.25 6.95
N TRP A 10 53.91 -24.85 7.39
CA TRP A 10 53.54 -24.89 8.80
C TRP A 10 52.96 -26.25 9.17
N HIS A 11 52.93 -26.54 10.50
CA HIS A 11 52.22 -27.71 11.01
C HIS A 11 50.77 -27.70 10.57
N SER A 12 50.18 -28.86 10.30
CA SER A 12 48.82 -29.01 9.71
C SER A 12 47.77 -28.18 10.45
N SER A 13 47.78 -28.19 11.76
CA SER A 13 46.81 -27.46 12.59
C SER A 13 46.85 -25.93 12.39
N TYR A 14 48.04 -25.34 12.35
CA TYR A 14 48.20 -23.90 12.10
C TYR A 14 47.87 -23.52 10.66
N ARG A 15 48.24 -24.40 9.72
CA ARG A 15 47.88 -24.22 8.32
C ARG A 15 46.40 -24.20 8.14
N ASN A 16 45.66 -25.17 8.73
CA ASN A 16 44.23 -25.25 8.62
C ASN A 16 43.54 -24.02 9.24
N LEU A 17 43.96 -23.59 10.43
CA LEU A 17 43.47 -22.35 11.04
C LEU A 17 43.66 -21.13 10.11
N TYR A 18 44.88 -20.98 9.54
CA TYR A 18 45.17 -19.86 8.66
C TYR A 18 44.34 -19.89 7.38
N VAL A 19 44.12 -21.09 6.82
CA VAL A 19 43.23 -21.26 5.63
C VAL A 19 41.77 -20.90 5.98
N ILE A 20 41.28 -21.27 7.17
CA ILE A 20 39.94 -20.87 7.64
C ILE A 20 39.86 -19.33 7.73
N LEU A 21 40.88 -18.68 8.30
CA LEU A 21 40.91 -17.22 8.39
C LEU A 21 40.95 -16.56 7.00
N LEU A 22 41.65 -17.14 6.02
CA LEU A 22 41.65 -16.66 4.63
C LEU A 22 40.25 -16.80 3.97
N VAL A 23 39.54 -17.90 4.24
CA VAL A 23 38.17 -18.08 3.77
C VAL A 23 37.23 -17.04 4.39
N VAL A 24 37.31 -16.82 5.70
CA VAL A 24 36.55 -15.78 6.39
C VAL A 24 36.84 -14.39 5.82
N LEU A 25 38.10 -14.05 5.60
CA LEU A 25 38.50 -12.80 4.96
C LEU A 25 37.94 -12.69 3.53
N GLY A 26 37.95 -13.79 2.74
CA GLY A 26 37.41 -13.86 1.42
C GLY A 26 35.88 -13.61 1.41
N ILE A 27 35.12 -14.17 2.37
CA ILE A 27 33.71 -13.89 2.58
C ILE A 27 33.51 -12.40 2.87
N GLY A 28 34.34 -11.80 3.71
CA GLY A 28 34.32 -10.37 4.00
C GLY A 28 34.50 -9.51 2.74
N PHE A 29 35.44 -9.87 1.85
CA PHE A 29 35.63 -9.15 0.57
C PHE A 29 34.44 -9.26 -0.36
N VAL A 30 33.81 -10.44 -0.46
CA VAL A 30 32.58 -10.63 -1.26
C VAL A 30 31.46 -9.79 -0.69
N ALA A 31 31.26 -9.81 0.63
CA ALA A 31 30.25 -8.99 1.29
C ALA A 31 30.49 -7.49 1.07
N LEU A 32 31.76 -7.04 1.21
CA LEU A 32 32.12 -5.65 0.97
C LEU A 32 31.79 -5.21 -0.45
N GLY A 33 32.15 -6.02 -1.44
CA GLY A 33 31.84 -5.74 -2.85
C GLY A 33 30.33 -5.72 -3.11
N ALA A 34 29.59 -6.70 -2.59
CA ALA A 34 28.16 -6.80 -2.76
C ALA A 34 27.41 -5.58 -2.18
N PHE A 35 27.67 -5.24 -0.89
CA PHE A 35 26.97 -4.11 -0.26
C PHE A 35 27.44 -2.75 -0.80
N ARG A 36 28.70 -2.64 -1.26
CA ARG A 36 29.14 -1.44 -1.99
C ARG A 36 28.41 -1.25 -3.30
N PHE A 37 28.14 -2.33 -4.05
CA PHE A 37 27.43 -2.30 -5.31
C PHE A 37 25.93 -2.07 -5.11
N MET A 38 25.31 -2.72 -4.13
CA MET A 38 23.88 -2.54 -3.83
C MET A 38 23.56 -1.15 -3.25
N GLY A 39 24.54 -0.52 -2.56
CA GLY A 39 24.34 0.80 -1.98
C GLY A 39 23.15 0.88 -1.02
N LEU A 40 22.33 1.92 -1.16
CA LEU A 40 21.17 2.18 -0.30
C LEU A 40 20.06 1.13 -0.45
N ASP A 41 19.95 0.48 -1.61
CA ASP A 41 18.94 -0.57 -1.87
C ASP A 41 19.13 -1.81 -0.98
N SER A 42 20.31 -1.96 -0.35
CA SER A 42 20.55 -3.03 0.63
C SER A 42 19.82 -2.83 1.95
N ALA A 43 19.40 -1.61 2.26
CA ALA A 43 18.84 -1.26 3.57
C ALA A 43 17.53 -0.45 3.50
N ILE A 44 17.17 0.10 2.37
CA ILE A 44 15.91 0.84 2.20
C ILE A 44 15.08 0.16 1.13
N ALA A 45 13.91 -0.32 1.52
CA ALA A 45 12.98 -0.94 0.59
C ALA A 45 12.06 0.09 -0.06
N TRP A 46 11.76 -0.10 -1.33
CA TRP A 46 10.71 0.63 -2.01
C TRP A 46 9.34 0.03 -1.68
N GLU A 47 8.39 0.88 -1.40
CA GLU A 47 7.00 0.53 -1.17
C GLU A 47 6.10 1.29 -2.14
N THR A 48 4.92 0.73 -2.42
CA THR A 48 3.88 1.41 -3.18
C THR A 48 2.78 1.88 -2.25
N GLY A 49 2.54 3.19 -2.24
CA GLY A 49 1.35 3.77 -1.64
C GLY A 49 0.21 3.77 -2.66
N ASN A 50 -1.02 3.63 -2.19
CA ASN A 50 -2.20 3.62 -3.05
C ASN A 50 -3.08 4.81 -2.70
N THR A 51 -3.62 5.46 -3.73
CA THR A 51 -4.71 6.44 -3.60
C THR A 51 -5.88 5.94 -4.42
N ILE A 52 -7.08 6.01 -3.84
CA ILE A 52 -8.31 5.64 -4.53
C ILE A 52 -9.08 6.90 -4.90
N GLN A 53 -9.71 6.85 -6.06
CA GLN A 53 -10.60 7.90 -6.55
C GLN A 53 -11.94 7.27 -6.87
N SER A 54 -13.02 7.77 -6.27
CA SER A 54 -14.37 7.33 -6.60
C SER A 54 -14.84 7.98 -7.89
N LEU A 55 -15.56 7.20 -8.69
CA LEU A 55 -16.30 7.66 -9.86
C LEU A 55 -17.70 7.03 -9.85
N PRO A 56 -18.74 7.78 -10.18
CA PRO A 56 -20.09 7.26 -10.20
C PRO A 56 -20.25 6.21 -11.31
N LEU A 57 -20.80 5.07 -10.94
CA LEU A 57 -21.12 3.97 -11.84
C LEU A 57 -22.61 3.64 -11.73
N ILE A 58 -23.30 3.48 -12.87
CA ILE A 58 -24.67 3.01 -12.89
C ILE A 58 -24.67 1.49 -12.63
N ILE A 59 -25.25 1.10 -11.49
CA ILE A 59 -25.34 -0.31 -11.07
C ILE A 59 -26.66 -0.95 -11.44
N ASP A 60 -27.68 -0.12 -11.66
CA ASP A 60 -29.01 -0.58 -12.08
C ASP A 60 -29.75 0.50 -12.87
N GLN A 61 -30.64 0.05 -13.73
CA GLN A 61 -31.56 0.90 -14.46
C GLN A 61 -32.92 0.23 -14.52
N PHE A 62 -33.95 1.00 -14.25
CA PHE A 62 -35.34 0.56 -14.43
C PHE A 62 -36.14 1.63 -15.14
N ASN A 63 -37.16 1.19 -15.88
CA ASN A 63 -38.03 2.07 -16.67
C ASN A 63 -39.43 2.11 -16.07
N LYS A 64 -40.00 3.31 -16.03
CA LYS A 64 -41.45 3.52 -15.86
C LYS A 64 -41.93 4.30 -17.04
N GLY A 65 -42.80 3.68 -17.85
CA GLY A 65 -43.13 4.23 -19.16
C GLY A 65 -41.87 4.52 -19.99
N LEU A 66 -41.78 5.72 -20.50
CA LEU A 66 -40.59 6.21 -21.25
C LEU A 66 -39.47 6.78 -20.36
N MET A 67 -39.68 6.85 -19.05
CA MET A 67 -38.67 7.38 -18.12
C MET A 67 -37.70 6.31 -17.69
N ASN A 68 -36.43 6.62 -17.79
CA ASN A 68 -35.33 5.76 -17.32
C ASN A 68 -34.75 6.30 -16.02
N TYR A 69 -34.71 5.47 -15.02
CA TYR A 69 -34.15 5.77 -13.70
C TYR A 69 -32.86 4.99 -13.51
N SER A 70 -31.81 5.67 -13.11
CA SER A 70 -30.49 5.08 -12.94
C SER A 70 -30.03 5.12 -11.49
N VAL A 71 -29.81 3.96 -10.90
CA VAL A 71 -29.22 3.84 -9.56
C VAL A 71 -27.70 3.84 -9.70
N GLN A 72 -27.04 4.72 -8.97
CA GLN A 72 -25.59 4.90 -9.00
C GLN A 72 -24.95 4.40 -7.71
N ALA A 73 -23.74 3.92 -7.84
CA ALA A 73 -22.82 3.60 -6.73
C ALA A 73 -21.41 4.12 -7.08
N ASP A 74 -20.61 4.37 -6.08
CA ASP A 74 -19.21 4.69 -6.27
C ASP A 74 -18.42 3.44 -6.63
N ALA A 75 -17.71 3.50 -7.74
CA ALA A 75 -16.67 2.55 -8.11
C ALA A 75 -15.31 3.23 -8.03
N TYR A 76 -14.26 2.47 -7.77
CA TYR A 76 -12.98 3.03 -7.37
C TYR A 76 -11.89 2.77 -8.39
N LEU A 77 -11.15 3.83 -8.74
CA LEU A 77 -9.88 3.75 -9.46
C LEU A 77 -8.73 3.78 -8.47
N VAL A 78 -7.69 3.02 -8.77
CA VAL A 78 -6.47 2.94 -7.97
C VAL A 78 -5.34 3.62 -8.72
N PHE A 79 -4.71 4.59 -8.07
CA PHE A 79 -3.45 5.20 -8.49
C PHE A 79 -2.37 4.83 -7.48
N GLN A 80 -1.17 4.53 -7.99
CA GLN A 80 -0.06 4.07 -7.17
C GLN A 80 1.12 5.03 -7.27
N HIS A 81 1.63 5.44 -6.11
CA HIS A 81 2.86 6.23 -6.00
C HIS A 81 3.92 5.45 -5.23
N PHE A 82 5.17 5.75 -5.51
CA PHE A 82 6.28 5.18 -4.76
C PHE A 82 6.53 5.96 -3.48
N LYS A 83 6.91 5.24 -2.45
CA LYS A 83 7.44 5.77 -1.19
C LYS A 83 8.61 4.91 -0.75
N ALA A 84 9.56 5.51 -0.05
CA ALA A 84 10.68 4.79 0.53
C ALA A 84 10.39 4.47 2.01
N GLY A 85 10.71 3.24 2.40
CA GLY A 85 10.55 2.76 3.77
C GLY A 85 11.62 3.29 4.72
N ASP A 86 11.56 2.86 5.97
CA ASP A 86 12.60 3.10 6.95
C ASP A 86 13.89 2.33 6.62
N ILE A 87 15.01 2.80 7.16
CA ILE A 87 16.26 2.05 7.06
C ILE A 87 16.12 0.73 7.82
N GLN A 88 16.22 -0.37 7.09
CA GLN A 88 16.15 -1.70 7.66
C GLN A 88 17.47 -2.03 8.38
N LEU A 89 17.38 -2.36 9.65
CA LEU A 89 18.50 -2.75 10.49
C LEU A 89 18.42 -4.25 10.76
N TYR A 90 19.54 -4.95 10.59
CA TYR A 90 19.61 -6.41 10.69
C TYR A 90 20.34 -6.85 11.97
N PRO A 91 19.64 -7.14 13.09
CA PRO A 91 20.27 -7.51 14.37
C PRO A 91 21.23 -8.70 14.25
N ILE A 92 20.89 -9.67 13.40
CA ILE A 92 21.70 -10.88 13.18
C ILE A 92 23.13 -10.56 12.72
N VAL A 93 23.30 -9.50 11.91
CA VAL A 93 24.61 -9.06 11.42
C VAL A 93 25.46 -8.54 12.57
N SER A 94 24.86 -7.80 13.49
CA SER A 94 25.55 -7.30 14.69
C SER A 94 25.96 -8.44 15.62
N TYR A 95 25.13 -9.47 15.79
CA TYR A 95 25.49 -10.67 16.56
C TYR A 95 26.66 -11.44 15.94
N LEU A 96 26.62 -11.64 14.61
CA LEU A 96 27.73 -12.28 13.89
C LEU A 96 29.03 -11.45 14.01
N TYR A 97 28.91 -10.15 13.90
CA TYR A 97 30.05 -9.24 14.02
C TYR A 97 30.63 -9.25 15.42
N LEU A 98 29.81 -9.29 16.49
CA LEU A 98 30.30 -9.48 17.86
C LEU A 98 31.07 -10.80 18.00
N GLY A 99 30.54 -11.88 17.42
CA GLY A 99 31.23 -13.17 17.40
C GLY A 99 32.60 -13.10 16.72
N ILE A 100 32.70 -12.38 15.59
CA ILE A 100 33.99 -12.15 14.90
C ILE A 100 34.94 -11.34 15.76
N ILE A 101 34.50 -10.23 16.37
CA ILE A 101 35.34 -9.40 17.24
C ILE A 101 35.87 -10.24 18.40
N VAL A 102 35.00 -10.97 19.11
CA VAL A 102 35.38 -11.78 20.28
C VAL A 102 36.34 -12.90 19.89
N SER A 103 36.11 -13.56 18.75
CA SER A 103 36.98 -14.63 18.25
C SER A 103 38.36 -14.09 17.84
N MET A 104 38.39 -12.95 17.13
CA MET A 104 39.64 -12.32 16.71
C MET A 104 40.41 -11.72 17.92
N PHE A 105 39.69 -11.18 18.88
CA PHE A 105 40.31 -10.74 20.16
C PHE A 105 40.91 -11.93 20.91
N SER A 106 40.22 -13.06 21.02
CA SER A 106 40.75 -14.28 21.63
C SER A 106 41.99 -14.79 20.88
N LEU A 107 42.00 -14.72 19.54
CA LEU A 107 43.15 -15.10 18.72
C LEU A 107 44.34 -14.12 18.91
N PHE A 108 44.06 -12.83 19.05
CA PHE A 108 45.07 -11.83 19.40
C PHE A 108 45.66 -12.10 20.78
N MET A 109 44.84 -12.36 21.82
CA MET A 109 45.28 -12.72 23.15
C MET A 109 46.14 -13.99 23.15
N ALA A 110 45.76 -15.01 22.37
CA ALA A 110 46.57 -16.22 22.22
C ALA A 110 47.94 -15.96 21.58
N SER A 111 47.94 -15.09 20.56
CA SER A 111 49.17 -14.72 19.86
C SER A 111 50.16 -13.98 20.77
N ILE A 112 49.67 -12.99 21.54
CA ILE A 112 50.53 -12.21 22.44
C ILE A 112 50.98 -13.01 23.67
N SER A 113 50.13 -13.89 24.22
CA SER A 113 50.47 -14.77 25.34
C SER A 113 51.52 -15.83 24.97
N SER A 114 51.78 -16.04 23.70
CA SER A 114 52.86 -16.90 23.22
C SER A 114 54.20 -16.17 23.01
N LEU A 115 54.20 -14.82 23.15
CA LEU A 115 55.41 -14.02 23.08
C LEU A 115 56.22 -14.15 24.39
N ARG A 116 57.54 -14.33 24.26
CA ARG A 116 58.45 -14.48 25.42
C ARG A 116 59.42 -13.31 25.53
N ASN A 117 58.98 -12.10 25.19
CA ASN A 117 59.76 -10.88 25.22
C ASN A 117 58.98 -9.76 25.95
N ASN A 118 59.67 -8.67 26.28
CA ASN A 118 59.14 -7.55 27.05
C ASN A 118 58.01 -6.81 26.26
N TRP A 119 57.85 -7.02 24.96
CA TRP A 119 56.80 -6.44 24.17
C TRP A 119 55.40 -7.03 24.49
N TYR A 120 55.36 -8.17 25.19
CA TYR A 120 54.14 -8.72 25.76
C TYR A 120 53.37 -7.68 26.57
N TYR A 121 54.03 -6.89 27.44
CA TYR A 121 53.35 -5.89 28.27
C TYR A 121 52.69 -4.78 27.45
N LEU A 122 53.34 -4.33 26.37
CA LEU A 122 52.73 -3.36 25.45
C LEU A 122 51.48 -3.91 24.81
N PHE A 123 51.51 -5.12 24.26
CA PHE A 123 50.35 -5.74 23.62
C PHE A 123 49.26 -6.08 24.65
N ALA A 124 49.58 -6.44 25.86
CA ALA A 124 48.61 -6.64 26.93
C ALA A 124 47.90 -5.32 27.30
N THR A 125 48.62 -4.19 27.31
CA THR A 125 47.98 -2.87 27.48
C THR A 125 47.02 -2.53 26.37
N ILE A 126 47.37 -2.84 25.11
CA ILE A 126 46.46 -2.66 23.97
C ILE A 126 45.18 -3.52 24.13
N ALA A 127 45.33 -4.78 24.58
CA ALA A 127 44.19 -5.66 24.84
C ALA A 127 43.25 -5.11 25.94
N VAL A 128 43.81 -4.51 27.00
CA VAL A 128 43.02 -3.81 28.02
C VAL A 128 42.24 -2.64 27.39
N GLY A 129 42.88 -1.85 26.53
CA GLY A 129 42.21 -0.76 25.79
C GLY A 129 41.03 -1.25 24.95
N VAL A 130 41.14 -2.42 24.31
CA VAL A 130 40.05 -3.05 23.57
C VAL A 130 38.91 -3.43 24.50
N LEU A 131 39.17 -4.03 25.68
CA LEU A 131 38.15 -4.37 26.66
C LEU A 131 37.43 -3.13 27.22
N VAL A 132 38.17 -2.08 27.52
CA VAL A 132 37.63 -0.80 28.00
C VAL A 132 36.68 -0.18 26.98
N SER A 133 36.99 -0.33 25.69
CA SER A 133 36.16 0.24 24.59
C SER A 133 34.73 -0.27 24.60
N PHE A 134 34.41 -1.47 25.11
CA PHE A 134 33.06 -2.04 25.15
C PHE A 134 32.09 -1.33 26.11
N LYS A 135 32.59 -0.42 26.98
CA LYS A 135 31.79 0.34 27.92
C LYS A 135 30.77 -0.52 28.70
N ILE A 136 31.22 -1.65 29.24
CA ILE A 136 30.41 -2.68 29.91
C ILE A 136 29.55 -2.10 31.05
N ASN A 137 30.03 -1.04 31.72
CA ASN A 137 29.30 -0.33 32.77
C ASN A 137 27.92 0.20 32.33
N LEU A 138 27.76 0.54 31.03
CA LEU A 138 26.51 1.03 30.48
C LEU A 138 25.44 -0.07 30.30
N LEU A 139 25.81 -1.35 30.43
CA LEU A 139 24.90 -2.48 30.36
C LEU A 139 24.24 -2.80 31.70
N GLU A 140 24.67 -2.16 32.80
CA GLU A 140 24.14 -2.37 34.15
C GLU A 140 24.06 -3.86 34.52
N VAL A 141 25.16 -4.61 34.32
CA VAL A 141 25.20 -6.06 34.53
C VAL A 141 24.87 -6.38 35.99
N PHE A 142 23.82 -7.17 36.21
CA PHE A 142 23.23 -7.46 37.54
C PHE A 142 22.84 -6.18 38.33
N GLY A 143 22.57 -5.06 37.64
CA GLY A 143 22.24 -3.78 38.28
C GLY A 143 23.46 -2.94 38.75
N PHE A 144 24.68 -3.39 38.47
CA PHE A 144 25.87 -2.60 38.81
C PHE A 144 26.17 -1.57 37.71
N LYS A 145 26.21 -0.28 38.10
CA LYS A 145 26.50 0.86 37.20
C LYS A 145 27.97 1.24 37.13
N ASN A 146 28.80 0.57 37.86
CA ASN A 146 30.25 0.81 37.94
C ASN A 146 31.08 -0.12 37.04
N ASP A 147 32.37 0.10 36.95
CA ASP A 147 33.31 -0.68 36.11
C ASP A 147 33.72 -2.03 36.73
N LEU A 148 32.98 -2.56 37.72
CA LEU A 148 33.30 -3.81 38.43
C LEU A 148 33.47 -4.98 37.47
N PHE A 149 32.49 -5.20 36.56
CA PHE A 149 32.55 -6.29 35.58
C PHE A 149 33.67 -6.11 34.56
N LEU A 150 33.97 -4.88 34.15
CA LEU A 150 35.12 -4.57 33.34
C LEU A 150 36.41 -4.95 34.09
N GLY A 151 36.53 -4.55 35.36
CA GLY A 151 37.69 -4.89 36.22
C GLY A 151 37.90 -6.39 36.38
N ILE A 152 36.82 -7.15 36.60
CA ILE A 152 36.86 -8.61 36.68
C ILE A 152 37.33 -9.21 35.34
N GLY A 153 36.81 -8.72 34.21
CA GLY A 153 37.24 -9.16 32.89
C GLY A 153 38.70 -8.90 32.63
N VAL A 154 39.14 -7.66 32.83
CA VAL A 154 40.57 -7.28 32.67
C VAL A 154 41.48 -8.14 33.55
N ALA A 155 41.12 -8.34 34.82
CA ALA A 155 41.87 -9.19 35.73
C ALA A 155 41.93 -10.64 35.25
N ALA A 156 40.82 -11.21 34.79
CA ALA A 156 40.74 -12.58 34.29
C ALA A 156 41.60 -12.79 33.03
N TYR A 157 41.51 -11.90 32.06
CA TYR A 157 42.32 -11.98 30.83
C TYR A 157 43.80 -11.79 31.09
N LEU A 158 44.18 -10.82 31.94
CA LEU A 158 45.59 -10.59 32.31
C LEU A 158 46.14 -11.75 33.14
N ALA A 159 45.38 -12.27 34.09
CA ALA A 159 45.81 -13.40 34.93
C ALA A 159 46.07 -14.66 34.07
N LEU A 160 45.09 -15.02 33.19
CA LEU A 160 45.27 -16.14 32.28
C LEU A 160 46.45 -15.91 31.34
N SER A 161 46.56 -14.73 30.74
CA SER A 161 47.64 -14.40 29.82
C SER A 161 49.01 -14.45 30.50
N TYR A 162 49.13 -13.86 31.71
CA TYR A 162 50.37 -13.88 32.49
C TYR A 162 50.72 -15.31 32.92
N TYR A 163 49.76 -16.11 33.36
CA TYR A 163 49.96 -17.51 33.72
C TYR A 163 50.56 -18.31 32.55
N LEU A 164 50.03 -18.13 31.36
CA LEU A 164 50.50 -18.81 30.14
C LEU A 164 51.91 -18.37 29.74
N VAL A 165 52.23 -17.09 29.89
CA VAL A 165 53.57 -16.56 29.56
C VAL A 165 54.65 -16.97 30.61
N ALA A 166 54.32 -16.85 31.90
CA ALA A 166 55.27 -17.01 32.97
C ALA A 166 55.43 -18.46 33.41
N PHE A 167 54.39 -19.22 33.55
CA PHE A 167 54.42 -20.54 34.22
C PHE A 167 54.24 -21.72 33.27
N ASN A 168 53.44 -21.58 32.18
CA ASN A 168 53.12 -22.71 31.30
C ASN A 168 53.78 -22.56 29.92
N LYS A 169 54.96 -23.12 29.76
CA LYS A 169 55.77 -23.06 28.54
C LYS A 169 55.41 -24.16 27.52
N ASN A 170 54.60 -25.13 27.89
CA ASN A 170 54.37 -26.34 27.10
C ASN A 170 53.11 -26.26 26.22
N PHE A 171 52.24 -25.29 26.49
CA PHE A 171 51.03 -25.16 25.71
C PHE A 171 51.29 -24.59 24.31
N THR A 172 50.59 -25.15 23.33
CA THR A 172 50.66 -24.69 21.97
C THR A 172 49.77 -23.43 21.80
N LEU A 173 50.03 -22.62 20.79
CA LEU A 173 49.24 -21.42 20.50
C LEU A 173 47.74 -21.74 20.31
N LEU A 174 47.41 -22.93 19.74
CA LEU A 174 46.03 -23.36 19.61
C LEU A 174 45.36 -23.66 20.96
N GLN A 175 46.09 -24.19 21.92
CA GLN A 175 45.60 -24.37 23.29
C GLN A 175 45.38 -23.01 23.97
N HIS A 176 46.28 -22.04 23.76
CA HIS A 176 46.08 -20.66 24.20
C HIS A 176 44.78 -20.09 23.57
N PHE A 177 44.60 -20.26 22.27
CA PHE A 177 43.39 -19.77 21.58
C PHE A 177 42.13 -20.42 22.15
N ALA A 178 42.10 -21.72 22.36
CA ALA A 178 40.97 -22.40 22.96
C ALA A 178 40.63 -21.89 24.37
N LEU A 179 41.65 -21.67 25.22
CA LEU A 179 41.48 -21.14 26.56
C LEU A 179 40.87 -19.72 26.54
N PHE A 180 41.43 -18.82 25.70
CA PHE A 180 40.89 -17.46 25.57
C PHE A 180 39.50 -17.44 24.93
N LEU A 181 39.20 -18.33 24.03
CA LEU A 181 37.87 -18.45 23.44
C LEU A 181 36.83 -18.89 24.49
N ILE A 182 37.16 -19.88 25.32
CA ILE A 182 36.31 -20.30 26.44
C ILE A 182 36.14 -19.16 27.45
N LEU A 183 37.23 -18.50 27.85
CA LEU A 183 37.16 -17.34 28.75
C LEU A 183 36.28 -16.23 28.18
N SER A 184 36.44 -15.93 26.90
CA SER A 184 35.59 -14.93 26.20
C SER A 184 34.14 -15.35 26.17
N ALA A 185 33.83 -16.62 25.84
CA ALA A 185 32.45 -17.12 25.81
C ALA A 185 31.82 -17.05 27.23
N LEU A 186 32.53 -17.38 28.26
CA LEU A 186 32.07 -17.26 29.66
C LEU A 186 31.88 -15.79 30.05
N PHE A 187 32.85 -14.93 29.80
CA PHE A 187 32.78 -13.52 30.16
C PHE A 187 31.67 -12.77 29.49
N PHE A 188 31.60 -12.84 28.14
CA PHE A 188 30.52 -12.20 27.39
C PHE A 188 29.17 -12.90 27.63
N GLY A 189 29.13 -14.22 27.86
CA GLY A 189 27.94 -14.94 28.26
C GLY A 189 27.33 -14.44 29.57
N VAL A 190 28.15 -14.19 30.58
CA VAL A 190 27.72 -13.60 31.85
C VAL A 190 27.21 -12.16 31.64
N ILE A 191 27.90 -11.37 30.86
CA ILE A 191 27.45 -9.99 30.54
C ILE A 191 26.11 -10.02 29.85
N LEU A 192 25.94 -10.82 28.80
CA LEU A 192 24.71 -10.91 28.05
C LEU A 192 23.51 -11.43 28.89
N GLY A 193 23.78 -12.39 29.81
CA GLY A 193 22.75 -12.96 30.67
C GLY A 193 22.42 -12.08 31.89
N GLY A 194 23.34 -11.22 32.33
CA GLY A 194 23.15 -10.35 33.50
C GLY A 194 22.79 -8.89 33.16
N ALA A 195 22.83 -8.49 31.93
CA ALA A 195 22.56 -7.12 31.52
C ALA A 195 21.08 -6.72 31.74
N GLN A 196 20.84 -5.50 32.21
CA GLN A 196 19.51 -4.95 32.44
C GLN A 196 18.92 -4.22 31.22
N VAL A 197 19.73 -3.99 30.19
CA VAL A 197 19.28 -3.30 28.95
C VAL A 197 18.69 -4.30 27.97
N LYS A 198 17.74 -3.82 27.14
CA LYS A 198 17.24 -4.62 26.02
C LYS A 198 18.32 -4.75 24.94
N GLU A 199 18.46 -5.93 24.36
CA GLU A 199 19.42 -6.21 23.30
C GLU A 199 20.90 -5.91 23.68
N PRO A 200 21.43 -6.52 24.78
CA PRO A 200 22.76 -6.17 25.30
C PRO A 200 23.89 -6.46 24.32
N ALA A 201 23.75 -7.45 23.44
CA ALA A 201 24.74 -7.74 22.40
C ALA A 201 24.92 -6.59 21.41
N LEU A 202 23.79 -5.94 21.04
CA LEU A 202 23.82 -4.77 20.15
C LEU A 202 24.50 -3.57 20.81
N HIS A 203 24.24 -3.36 22.10
CA HIS A 203 24.92 -2.32 22.87
C HIS A 203 26.41 -2.57 22.98
N LEU A 204 26.84 -3.82 23.16
CA LEU A 204 28.28 -4.16 23.13
C LEU A 204 28.93 -3.82 21.80
N VAL A 205 28.25 -4.11 20.69
CA VAL A 205 28.75 -3.78 19.33
C VAL A 205 28.83 -2.27 19.14
N SER A 206 27.76 -1.54 19.48
CA SER A 206 27.66 -0.10 19.19
C SER A 206 28.59 0.74 20.06
N TYR A 207 28.65 0.48 21.37
CA TYR A 207 29.58 1.16 22.25
C TYR A 207 31.03 0.72 22.02
N GLY A 208 31.23 -0.57 21.74
CA GLY A 208 32.55 -1.15 21.52
C GLY A 208 33.16 -0.88 20.15
N ILE A 209 32.43 -0.22 19.21
CA ILE A 209 32.88 0.00 17.83
C ILE A 209 34.20 0.82 17.73
N THR A 210 34.57 1.57 18.76
CA THR A 210 35.74 2.43 18.75
C THR A 210 37.05 1.64 18.56
N ALA A 211 37.23 0.48 19.22
CA ALA A 211 38.42 -0.34 19.00
C ALA A 211 38.50 -0.92 17.57
N PRO A 212 37.44 -1.55 17.01
CA PRO A 212 37.42 -1.93 15.60
C PRO A 212 37.75 -0.79 14.65
N ILE A 213 37.23 0.43 14.85
CA ILE A 213 37.59 1.60 14.04
C ILE A 213 39.07 1.88 14.07
N VAL A 214 39.69 1.93 15.27
CA VAL A 214 41.14 2.17 15.43
C VAL A 214 41.95 1.05 14.77
N ILE A 215 41.54 -0.22 14.95
CA ILE A 215 42.18 -1.38 14.30
C ILE A 215 42.11 -1.25 12.78
N THR A 216 40.95 -0.82 12.23
CA THR A 216 40.76 -0.62 10.78
C THR A 216 41.68 0.49 10.25
N VAL A 217 41.77 1.61 10.97
CA VAL A 217 42.71 2.72 10.63
C VAL A 217 44.15 2.25 10.65
N LEU A 218 44.55 1.50 11.68
CA LEU A 218 45.92 0.91 11.76
C LEU A 218 46.17 -0.05 10.59
N LEU A 219 45.21 -0.89 10.24
CA LEU A 219 45.32 -1.77 9.07
C LEU A 219 45.52 -0.96 7.77
N ILE A 220 44.74 0.11 7.58
CA ILE A 220 44.86 1.01 6.41
C ILE A 220 46.30 1.59 6.35
N PHE A 221 46.82 2.12 7.43
CA PHE A 221 48.19 2.63 7.47
C PHE A 221 49.22 1.56 7.17
N VAL A 222 49.08 0.38 7.75
CA VAL A 222 50.03 -0.73 7.55
C VAL A 222 50.06 -1.21 6.09
N THR A 223 48.91 -1.18 5.41
CA THR A 223 48.74 -1.71 4.03
C THR A 223 48.83 -0.66 2.93
N SER A 224 48.90 0.64 3.27
CA SER A 224 48.72 1.75 2.32
C SER A 224 49.77 1.83 1.17
N PHE A 225 50.96 1.26 1.29
CA PHE A 225 51.94 1.21 0.23
C PHE A 225 52.16 -0.20 -0.35
N ASP A 226 51.44 -1.20 0.17
CA ASP A 226 51.66 -2.60 -0.22
C ASP A 226 51.30 -2.90 -1.67
N ASN A 227 50.35 -2.16 -2.29
CA ASN A 227 50.08 -2.26 -3.72
C ASN A 227 51.31 -1.85 -4.54
N ILE A 228 52.01 -0.77 -4.17
CA ILE A 228 53.23 -0.31 -4.85
C ILE A 228 54.35 -1.32 -4.62
N LEU A 229 54.45 -1.91 -3.45
CA LEU A 229 55.38 -2.98 -3.16
C LEU A 229 55.16 -4.21 -4.02
N VAL A 230 53.89 -4.61 -4.26
CA VAL A 230 53.53 -5.71 -5.15
C VAL A 230 53.86 -5.36 -6.60
N PHE A 231 53.64 -4.12 -7.07
CA PHE A 231 54.08 -3.70 -8.40
C PHE A 231 55.57 -3.84 -8.57
N LEU A 232 56.36 -3.39 -7.56
CA LEU A 232 57.77 -3.58 -7.54
C LEU A 232 58.16 -5.05 -7.62
N TYR A 233 57.48 -5.91 -6.86
CA TYR A 233 57.71 -7.36 -6.85
C TYR A 233 57.42 -8.00 -8.20
N LEU A 234 56.27 -7.69 -8.83
CA LEU A 234 55.86 -8.24 -10.09
C LEU A 234 56.83 -7.87 -11.21
N ILE A 235 57.23 -6.59 -11.25
CA ILE A 235 58.14 -6.08 -12.27
C ILE A 235 59.55 -6.64 -12.15
N THR A 236 60.08 -6.66 -10.89
CA THR A 236 61.47 -7.07 -10.67
C THR A 236 61.65 -8.58 -10.38
N GLY A 237 60.53 -9.28 -10.06
CA GLY A 237 60.53 -10.70 -9.77
C GLY A 237 60.43 -11.59 -11.01
N THR A 238 59.78 -11.10 -12.04
CA THR A 238 59.55 -11.83 -13.32
C THR A 238 60.62 -11.54 -14.36
N SER A 239 61.41 -10.49 -14.15
CA SER A 239 62.42 -10.07 -15.15
C SER A 239 63.59 -11.06 -15.24
N ASN A 240 63.79 -11.58 -16.43
CA ASN A 240 65.12 -12.15 -16.82
C ASN A 240 66.06 -10.99 -17.16
N ALA A 241 67.37 -11.20 -16.99
CA ALA A 241 68.39 -10.15 -17.21
C ALA A 241 68.40 -9.52 -18.60
N SER A 242 67.68 -10.09 -19.53
CA SER A 242 67.49 -9.65 -20.90
C SER A 242 66.34 -8.67 -21.17
N THR A 243 65.37 -8.49 -20.21
CA THR A 243 64.22 -7.59 -20.42
C THR A 243 64.61 -6.18 -20.00
N LYS A 244 64.67 -5.25 -20.94
CA LYS A 244 64.92 -3.81 -20.72
C LYS A 244 63.60 -3.14 -20.28
N GLY A 245 63.69 -2.27 -19.26
CA GLY A 245 62.58 -1.35 -18.99
C GLY A 245 61.95 -1.47 -17.57
N ASN A 246 62.54 -2.19 -16.62
CA ASN A 246 61.99 -2.33 -15.28
C ASN A 246 61.72 -0.98 -14.56
N ALA A 247 62.62 -0.02 -14.72
CA ALA A 247 62.47 1.31 -14.14
C ALA A 247 61.28 2.06 -14.76
N GLY A 248 61.19 2.09 -16.11
CA GLY A 248 60.04 2.76 -16.81
C GLY A 248 58.70 2.13 -16.48
N ASN A 249 58.63 0.80 -16.49
CA ASN A 249 57.40 0.09 -16.16
C ASN A 249 56.96 0.32 -14.70
N PHE A 250 57.90 0.31 -13.72
CA PHE A 250 57.59 0.57 -12.34
C PHE A 250 57.09 2.03 -12.15
N ILE A 251 57.78 3.00 -12.73
CA ILE A 251 57.38 4.40 -12.65
C ILE A 251 55.97 4.59 -13.30
N LEU A 252 55.75 4.08 -14.51
CA LEU A 252 54.48 4.23 -15.19
C LEU A 252 53.32 3.65 -14.41
N ILE A 253 53.42 2.39 -14.00
CA ILE A 253 52.31 1.71 -13.24
C ILE A 253 52.06 2.41 -11.91
N THR A 254 53.13 2.81 -11.19
CA THR A 254 52.96 3.51 -9.93
C THR A 254 52.35 4.88 -10.10
N LEU A 255 52.76 5.63 -11.14
CA LEU A 255 52.15 6.94 -11.44
C LEU A 255 50.70 6.83 -11.82
N LEU A 256 50.30 5.85 -12.64
CA LEU A 256 48.90 5.58 -12.96
C LEU A 256 48.08 5.24 -11.71
N TYR A 257 48.62 4.44 -10.82
CA TYR A 257 47.98 4.14 -9.52
C TYR A 257 47.81 5.38 -8.66
N LEU A 258 48.88 6.20 -8.49
CA LEU A 258 48.82 7.43 -7.71
C LEU A 258 47.91 8.48 -8.36
N LEU A 259 47.85 8.53 -9.71
CA LEU A 259 46.90 9.37 -10.42
C LEU A 259 45.46 8.96 -10.10
N ASN A 260 45.15 7.65 -10.09
CA ASN A 260 43.81 7.19 -9.69
C ASN A 260 43.44 7.68 -8.28
N ILE A 261 44.39 7.56 -7.31
CA ILE A 261 44.12 8.05 -5.94
C ILE A 261 43.94 9.58 -5.92
N ALA A 262 44.73 10.31 -6.69
CA ALA A 262 44.61 11.76 -6.81
C ALA A 262 43.27 12.18 -7.43
N LEU A 263 42.77 11.47 -8.43
CA LEU A 263 41.45 11.71 -9.03
C LEU A 263 40.32 11.46 -8.01
N ILE A 264 40.42 10.39 -7.22
CA ILE A 264 39.43 10.13 -6.13
C ILE A 264 39.50 11.29 -5.11
N TYR A 265 40.68 11.74 -4.72
CA TYR A 265 40.83 12.87 -3.79
C TYR A 265 40.18 14.15 -4.33
N LEU A 266 40.43 14.48 -5.59
CA LEU A 266 39.88 15.67 -6.24
C LEU A 266 38.36 15.61 -6.37
N LYS A 267 37.80 14.42 -6.59
CA LYS A 267 36.35 14.21 -6.60
C LYS A 267 35.76 14.35 -5.20
N MET A 268 36.37 13.72 -4.18
CA MET A 268 35.90 13.81 -2.78
C MET A 268 35.99 15.22 -2.19
N SER A 269 36.96 16.02 -2.68
CA SER A 269 37.10 17.44 -2.31
C SER A 269 36.23 18.38 -3.11
N HIS A 270 35.32 17.87 -3.97
CA HIS A 270 34.46 18.66 -4.89
C HIS A 270 35.23 19.64 -5.78
N THR A 271 36.53 19.37 -6.02
CA THR A 271 37.35 20.18 -6.93
C THR A 271 37.04 19.87 -8.41
N ILE A 272 36.55 18.65 -8.66
CA ILE A 272 36.16 18.15 -9.99
C ILE A 272 34.73 17.65 -9.91
N GLU A 273 33.83 18.23 -10.71
CA GLU A 273 32.40 17.87 -10.74
C GLU A 273 32.02 16.92 -11.88
N PHE A 274 32.83 16.84 -12.94
CA PHE A 274 32.51 16.00 -14.08
C PHE A 274 32.79 14.50 -13.82
N ASN A 275 32.07 13.65 -14.54
CA ASN A 275 32.19 12.20 -14.36
C ASN A 275 33.48 11.67 -15.02
N ILE A 276 34.40 11.18 -14.18
CA ILE A 276 35.63 10.51 -14.62
C ILE A 276 35.54 9.03 -14.20
N VAL A 277 36.06 8.16 -15.06
CA VAL A 277 36.22 6.74 -14.71
C VAL A 277 37.45 6.58 -13.84
N TYR A 278 37.28 6.04 -12.65
CA TYR A 278 38.36 5.70 -11.71
C TYR A 278 38.07 4.35 -11.04
N VAL A 279 39.11 3.73 -10.50
CA VAL A 279 38.95 2.50 -9.70
C VAL A 279 38.50 2.89 -8.31
N ASP A 280 37.38 2.33 -7.84
CA ASP A 280 36.79 2.62 -6.51
C ASP A 280 37.78 2.39 -5.39
N ILE A 281 37.77 3.27 -4.39
CA ILE A 281 38.70 3.23 -3.25
C ILE A 281 38.57 1.94 -2.40
N MET A 282 37.38 1.33 -2.36
CA MET A 282 37.20 0.04 -1.66
C MET A 282 37.89 -1.11 -2.40
N VAL A 283 38.00 -1.06 -3.73
CA VAL A 283 38.79 -2.01 -4.51
C VAL A 283 40.28 -1.82 -4.21
N VAL A 284 40.70 -0.57 -4.10
CA VAL A 284 42.09 -0.26 -3.67
C VAL A 284 42.37 -0.79 -2.26
N PHE A 285 41.41 -0.66 -1.34
CA PHE A 285 41.50 -1.22 0.01
C PHE A 285 41.66 -2.75 -0.02
N VAL A 286 40.76 -3.45 -0.74
CA VAL A 286 40.81 -4.91 -0.84
C VAL A 286 42.17 -5.37 -1.40
N THR A 287 42.64 -4.75 -2.48
CA THR A 287 43.92 -5.08 -3.10
C THR A 287 45.09 -4.78 -2.14
N SER A 288 45.03 -3.68 -1.33
CA SER A 288 46.03 -3.34 -0.34
C SER A 288 46.07 -4.38 0.80
N VAL A 289 44.92 -4.82 1.31
CA VAL A 289 44.87 -5.85 2.36
C VAL A 289 45.38 -7.20 1.85
N VAL A 290 45.03 -7.59 0.60
CA VAL A 290 45.57 -8.82 0.00
C VAL A 290 47.07 -8.70 -0.21
N SER A 291 47.55 -7.58 -0.74
CA SER A 291 48.98 -7.29 -0.93
C SER A 291 49.75 -7.30 0.40
N GLY A 292 49.09 -6.80 1.44
CA GLY A 292 49.63 -6.73 2.78
C GLY A 292 49.96 -8.08 3.44
N ILE A 293 49.32 -9.18 3.03
CA ILE A 293 49.65 -10.54 3.49
C ILE A 293 51.14 -10.85 3.23
N TRP A 294 51.61 -10.52 2.03
CA TRP A 294 53.04 -10.72 1.66
C TRP A 294 53.90 -9.52 2.07
N GLY A 295 53.37 -8.31 1.99
CA GLY A 295 54.05 -7.08 2.41
C GLY A 295 54.44 -7.10 3.88
N PHE A 296 53.54 -7.49 4.76
CA PHE A 296 53.78 -7.62 6.18
C PHE A 296 54.87 -8.68 6.48
N ARG A 297 54.80 -9.82 5.77
CA ARG A 297 55.84 -10.84 5.87
C ARG A 297 57.22 -10.32 5.45
N LYS A 298 57.29 -9.57 4.39
CA LYS A 298 58.57 -9.02 3.89
C LYS A 298 59.18 -7.99 4.83
N ARG A 299 58.36 -7.22 5.49
CA ARG A 299 58.77 -6.24 6.51
C ARG A 299 59.12 -6.86 7.85
N SER A 300 58.80 -8.12 8.09
CA SER A 300 58.98 -8.78 9.41
C SER A 300 60.43 -8.80 9.90
N GLU A 301 61.38 -8.73 8.98
CA GLU A 301 62.82 -8.61 9.38
C GLU A 301 63.08 -7.32 10.17
N LEU A 302 62.30 -6.23 9.91
CA LEU A 302 62.49 -4.94 10.60
C LEU A 302 61.92 -4.93 12.03
N PHE A 303 60.96 -5.77 12.34
CA PHE A 303 60.29 -5.81 13.64
C PHE A 303 60.20 -7.22 14.25
N SER A 304 61.09 -8.14 13.79
CA SER A 304 61.14 -9.52 14.28
C SER A 304 61.43 -9.64 15.79
N THR A 305 62.11 -8.64 16.39
CA THR A 305 62.34 -8.55 17.84
C THR A 305 61.07 -8.17 18.61
N ILE A 306 60.14 -7.48 17.97
CA ILE A 306 58.88 -7.04 18.57
C ILE A 306 57.83 -8.16 18.44
N LEU A 307 57.53 -8.56 17.21
CA LEU A 307 56.53 -9.55 16.86
C LEU A 307 57.09 -10.46 15.75
N PRO A 308 57.49 -11.72 16.08
CA PRO A 308 57.91 -12.69 15.07
C PRO A 308 56.79 -12.95 14.07
N PHE A 309 57.10 -12.85 12.78
CA PHE A 309 56.07 -13.09 11.75
C PHE A 309 55.56 -14.53 11.77
N GLN A 310 56.48 -15.51 11.95
CA GLN A 310 56.13 -16.92 11.82
C GLN A 310 55.10 -17.31 12.87
N ILE A 311 53.89 -17.60 12.40
CA ILE A 311 52.66 -17.89 13.10
C ILE A 311 52.08 -16.66 13.84
N GLN A 312 52.68 -16.09 14.85
CA GLN A 312 52.11 -15.02 15.69
C GLN A 312 51.77 -13.75 14.89
N GLY A 313 52.77 -13.21 14.21
CA GLY A 313 52.60 -11.99 13.41
C GLY A 313 51.62 -12.17 12.26
N ALA A 314 51.62 -13.37 11.62
CA ALA A 314 50.64 -13.66 10.57
C ALA A 314 49.20 -13.73 11.10
N LEU A 315 48.99 -14.33 12.29
CA LEU A 315 47.66 -14.38 12.92
C LEU A 315 47.20 -13.00 13.41
N VAL A 316 48.11 -12.19 13.97
CA VAL A 316 47.79 -10.80 14.34
C VAL A 316 47.37 -9.99 13.11
N TYR A 317 48.11 -10.11 11.99
CA TYR A 317 47.71 -9.45 10.73
C TYR A 317 46.32 -9.89 10.25
N MET A 318 46.07 -11.22 10.27
CA MET A 318 44.76 -11.75 9.84
C MET A 318 43.60 -11.29 10.74
N SER A 319 43.84 -11.22 12.04
CA SER A 319 42.85 -10.67 12.98
C SER A 319 42.52 -9.21 12.68
N MET A 320 43.55 -8.37 12.45
CA MET A 320 43.34 -6.97 12.04
C MET A 320 42.61 -6.87 10.70
N ALA A 321 42.98 -7.70 9.71
CA ALA A 321 42.37 -7.70 8.37
C ALA A 321 40.90 -8.09 8.44
N ILE A 322 40.56 -9.16 9.16
CA ILE A 322 39.18 -9.61 9.34
C ILE A 322 38.35 -8.55 10.07
N ILE A 323 38.83 -8.05 11.23
CA ILE A 323 38.10 -6.99 11.94
C ILE A 323 37.93 -5.77 11.05
N GLY A 324 38.97 -5.30 10.36
CA GLY A 324 38.90 -4.10 9.52
C GLY A 324 37.91 -4.23 8.37
N VAL A 325 37.94 -5.36 7.64
CA VAL A 325 37.04 -5.60 6.54
C VAL A 325 35.58 -5.70 7.02
N PHE A 326 35.30 -6.49 8.06
CA PHE A 326 33.93 -6.64 8.58
C PHE A 326 33.41 -5.37 9.23
N THR A 327 34.27 -4.53 9.81
CA THR A 327 33.87 -3.20 10.31
C THR A 327 33.31 -2.35 9.20
N ILE A 328 34.00 -2.27 8.05
CA ILE A 328 33.47 -1.52 6.89
C ILE A 328 32.19 -2.15 6.33
N VAL A 329 32.12 -3.49 6.25
CA VAL A 329 30.93 -4.21 5.79
C VAL A 329 29.71 -3.88 6.64
N VAL A 330 29.85 -3.91 7.97
CA VAL A 330 28.72 -3.58 8.87
C VAL A 330 28.26 -2.13 8.72
N GLN A 331 29.19 -1.19 8.52
CA GLN A 331 28.82 0.21 8.30
C GLN A 331 28.15 0.44 6.94
N LEU A 332 28.55 -0.30 5.91
CA LEU A 332 27.88 -0.27 4.59
C LEU A 332 26.44 -0.78 4.70
N LEU A 333 26.25 -1.92 5.35
CA LEU A 333 24.91 -2.51 5.52
C LEU A 333 23.99 -1.65 6.39
N ALA A 334 24.54 -0.97 7.41
CA ALA A 334 23.80 -0.01 8.23
C ALA A 334 23.58 1.34 7.53
N VAL A 335 24.08 1.53 6.30
CA VAL A 335 24.03 2.82 5.58
C VAL A 335 24.58 3.97 6.42
N ASN A 336 25.63 3.72 7.18
CA ASN A 336 26.24 4.74 8.02
C ASN A 336 27.18 5.63 7.21
N THR A 337 26.59 6.50 6.37
CA THR A 337 27.32 7.33 5.40
C THR A 337 28.48 8.11 6.01
N PRO A 338 28.35 8.75 7.22
CA PRO A 338 29.48 9.43 7.82
C PRO A 338 30.68 8.51 8.11
N MET A 339 30.43 7.31 8.63
CA MET A 339 31.47 6.36 8.94
C MET A 339 32.15 5.80 7.68
N ILE A 340 31.36 5.58 6.63
CA ILE A 340 31.90 5.13 5.33
C ILE A 340 32.79 6.22 4.74
N MET A 341 32.34 7.48 4.72
CA MET A 341 33.10 8.63 4.27
C MET A 341 34.41 8.81 5.07
N PHE A 342 34.35 8.57 6.38
CA PHE A 342 35.55 8.58 7.24
C PHE A 342 36.59 7.55 6.76
N PHE A 343 36.19 6.31 6.54
CA PHE A 343 37.13 5.29 6.07
C PHE A 343 37.65 5.59 4.66
N GLU A 344 36.81 6.08 3.76
CA GLU A 344 37.22 6.49 2.41
C GLU A 344 38.26 7.61 2.46
N ASN A 345 38.05 8.64 3.26
CA ASN A 345 39.00 9.72 3.45
C ASN A 345 40.31 9.22 4.04
N VAL A 346 40.26 8.39 5.09
CA VAL A 346 41.46 7.81 5.70
C VAL A 346 42.22 6.96 4.71
N LEU A 347 41.55 6.16 3.88
CA LEU A 347 42.17 5.37 2.83
C LEU A 347 42.91 6.25 1.81
N VAL A 348 42.21 7.28 1.28
CA VAL A 348 42.78 8.19 0.28
C VAL A 348 44.01 8.91 0.86
N TYR A 349 43.88 9.48 2.05
CA TYR A 349 44.99 10.26 2.65
C TYR A 349 46.18 9.37 3.02
N ALA A 350 45.95 8.15 3.52
CA ALA A 350 47.00 7.19 3.82
C ALA A 350 47.70 6.70 2.53
N GLN A 351 46.94 6.41 1.48
CA GLN A 351 47.50 6.02 0.16
C GLN A 351 48.34 7.14 -0.47
N ILE A 352 47.89 8.40 -0.39
CA ILE A 352 48.69 9.54 -0.84
C ILE A 352 49.96 9.68 0.01
N GLY A 353 49.82 9.78 1.34
CA GLY A 353 50.92 10.01 2.24
C GLY A 353 51.97 8.90 2.17
N MET A 354 51.53 7.67 2.45
CA MET A 354 52.47 6.52 2.52
C MET A 354 52.90 6.04 1.12
N GLY A 355 51.97 6.05 0.12
CA GLY A 355 52.27 5.59 -1.21
C GLY A 355 53.26 6.47 -1.96
N VAL A 356 53.08 7.80 -1.92
CA VAL A 356 54.03 8.75 -2.52
C VAL A 356 55.38 8.66 -1.85
N MET A 357 55.41 8.56 -0.52
CA MET A 357 56.69 8.46 0.22
C MET A 357 57.41 7.14 -0.03
N PHE A 358 56.67 6.03 -0.16
CA PHE A 358 57.30 4.75 -0.51
C PHE A 358 57.81 4.76 -1.96
N PHE A 359 57.07 5.35 -2.91
CA PHE A 359 57.53 5.54 -4.28
C PHE A 359 58.85 6.37 -4.32
N ALA A 360 58.85 7.53 -3.66
CA ALA A 360 60.03 8.36 -3.54
C ALA A 360 61.23 7.62 -2.87
N TYR A 361 60.96 6.85 -1.78
CA TYR A 361 61.94 6.01 -1.12
C TYR A 361 62.55 4.97 -2.08
N VAL A 362 61.71 4.29 -2.89
CA VAL A 362 62.21 3.29 -3.85
C VAL A 362 63.08 3.97 -4.93
N LEU A 363 62.65 5.11 -5.47
CA LEU A 363 63.46 5.83 -6.43
C LEU A 363 64.79 6.35 -5.85
N ALA A 364 64.75 6.97 -4.69
CA ALA A 364 65.95 7.51 -4.07
C ALA A 364 67.04 6.45 -3.76
N ASN A 365 66.60 5.27 -3.30
CA ASN A 365 67.51 4.20 -2.95
C ASN A 365 67.86 3.24 -4.10
N PHE A 366 66.95 2.99 -5.01
CA PHE A 366 67.05 1.86 -5.92
C PHE A 366 66.88 2.19 -7.39
N ALA A 367 66.79 3.47 -7.83
CA ALA A 367 66.61 3.84 -9.23
C ALA A 367 67.67 3.20 -10.15
N LEU A 368 68.95 3.26 -9.74
CA LEU A 368 70.08 2.66 -10.51
C LEU A 368 69.94 1.13 -10.61
N TYR A 369 69.46 0.47 -9.59
CA TYR A 369 69.22 -0.98 -9.57
C TYR A 369 68.06 -1.35 -10.50
N LEU A 370 66.99 -0.51 -10.54
CA LEU A 370 65.84 -0.67 -11.42
C LEU A 370 66.26 -0.50 -12.89
N ILE A 371 67.08 0.52 -13.20
CA ILE A 371 67.62 0.76 -14.52
C ILE A 371 68.47 -0.42 -14.99
N ARG A 372 69.27 -1.02 -14.08
CA ARG A 372 70.14 -2.20 -14.34
C ARG A 372 69.33 -3.51 -14.30
N ASN A 373 67.99 -3.50 -14.24
CA ASN A 373 67.09 -4.65 -14.17
C ASN A 373 67.42 -5.63 -13.01
N GLN A 374 67.92 -5.11 -11.89
CA GLN A 374 68.23 -5.94 -10.73
C GLN A 374 66.97 -6.23 -9.92
N LYS A 375 66.99 -7.32 -9.12
CA LYS A 375 65.86 -7.78 -8.29
C LYS A 375 65.67 -6.93 -7.03
N VAL A 376 65.24 -5.70 -7.16
CA VAL A 376 65.10 -4.69 -6.10
C VAL A 376 64.17 -5.19 -5.00
N HIS A 377 63.13 -5.99 -5.29
CA HIS A 377 62.22 -6.56 -4.32
C HIS A 377 62.87 -7.41 -3.24
N LEU A 378 64.12 -7.88 -3.45
CA LEU A 378 64.89 -8.63 -2.43
C LEU A 378 65.61 -7.74 -1.44
N VAL A 379 65.92 -6.49 -1.80
CA VAL A 379 66.73 -5.55 -1.01
C VAL A 379 65.99 -4.28 -0.62
N VAL A 380 64.71 -4.17 -0.97
CA VAL A 380 63.88 -2.95 -0.80
C VAL A 380 63.90 -2.45 0.66
N PHE A 381 64.01 -3.32 1.67
CA PHE A 381 64.04 -2.95 3.07
C PHE A 381 65.48 -2.86 3.64
N LYS A 382 66.52 -2.94 2.78
CA LYS A 382 67.93 -2.72 3.08
C LYS A 382 68.44 -1.46 2.39
N PRO A 383 68.02 -0.27 2.86
CA PRO A 383 68.31 1.00 2.17
C PRO A 383 69.77 1.40 2.23
N HIS A 384 70.24 2.12 1.15
CA HIS A 384 71.55 2.67 1.09
C HIS A 384 71.62 4.16 1.43
N LYS A 385 70.57 4.93 1.14
CA LYS A 385 70.54 6.39 1.27
C LYS A 385 69.51 6.86 2.32
N LEU A 386 68.25 6.44 2.17
CA LEU A 386 67.14 6.87 3.04
C LEU A 386 66.66 5.68 3.88
N PRO A 387 66.62 5.75 5.23
CA PRO A 387 66.12 4.69 6.04
C PRO A 387 64.62 4.48 5.81
N PHE A 388 64.17 3.22 5.87
CA PHE A 388 62.77 2.88 5.66
C PHE A 388 61.84 3.56 6.67
N ALA A 389 62.31 3.83 7.90
CA ALA A 389 61.51 4.55 8.92
C ALA A 389 61.04 5.95 8.47
N MET A 390 61.67 6.55 7.48
CA MET A 390 61.20 7.82 6.90
C MET A 390 59.87 7.68 6.13
N VAL A 391 59.56 6.50 5.57
CA VAL A 391 58.30 6.29 4.84
C VAL A 391 57.09 6.50 5.75
N PRO A 392 56.93 5.76 6.85
CA PRO A 392 55.80 6.01 7.76
C PRO A 392 55.87 7.38 8.46
N ALA A 393 57.08 7.87 8.83
CA ALA A 393 57.21 9.15 9.53
C ALA A 393 56.75 10.33 8.69
N ILE A 394 57.27 10.46 7.44
CA ILE A 394 56.89 11.56 6.53
C ILE A 394 55.48 11.31 5.96
N GLY A 395 55.12 10.05 5.69
CA GLY A 395 53.78 9.70 5.25
C GLY A 395 52.70 10.10 6.26
N LEU A 396 52.94 9.94 7.56
CA LEU A 396 52.02 10.43 8.61
C LEU A 396 51.97 11.96 8.67
N VAL A 397 53.10 12.66 8.43
CA VAL A 397 53.09 14.13 8.34
C VAL A 397 52.20 14.60 7.16
N VAL A 398 52.33 13.94 6.01
CA VAL A 398 51.49 14.25 4.82
C VAL A 398 50.03 13.96 5.13
N PHE A 399 49.73 12.81 5.73
CA PHE A 399 48.38 12.47 6.19
C PHE A 399 47.79 13.53 7.13
N ALA A 400 48.57 13.91 8.16
CA ALA A 400 48.18 14.95 9.12
C ALA A 400 47.94 16.31 8.45
N SER A 401 48.75 16.66 7.48
CA SER A 401 48.59 17.90 6.68
C SER A 401 47.31 17.89 5.89
N LEU A 402 46.92 16.77 5.24
CA LEU A 402 45.66 16.58 4.55
C LEU A 402 44.46 16.62 5.51
N PHE A 403 44.62 15.96 6.68
CA PHE A 403 43.63 16.01 7.74
C PHE A 403 43.37 17.44 8.25
N MET A 404 44.43 18.21 8.50
CA MET A 404 44.32 19.60 8.96
C MET A 404 43.67 20.50 7.86
N LYS A 405 44.03 20.27 6.59
CA LYS A 405 43.44 20.98 5.46
C LYS A 405 41.94 20.72 5.34
N SER A 406 41.46 19.53 5.69
CA SER A 406 40.05 19.17 5.67
C SER A 406 39.21 19.83 6.79
N GLY A 407 39.80 20.61 7.69
CA GLY A 407 39.08 21.35 8.71
C GLY A 407 38.31 20.47 9.69
N MET A 408 38.92 19.42 10.22
CA MET A 408 38.29 18.51 11.20
C MET A 408 37.17 17.63 10.63
N VAL A 409 36.98 17.59 9.30
CA VAL A 409 35.92 16.79 8.70
C VAL A 409 35.98 15.33 9.12
N LEU A 410 37.16 14.71 9.14
CA LEU A 410 37.32 13.31 9.57
C LEU A 410 36.85 13.09 11.02
N TYR A 411 37.16 14.02 11.90
CA TYR A 411 36.73 13.96 13.31
C TYR A 411 35.21 14.02 13.40
N ASN A 412 34.59 14.94 12.68
CA ASN A 412 33.15 15.06 12.66
C ASN A 412 32.47 13.84 12.02
N GLN A 413 33.02 13.29 10.95
CA GLN A 413 32.53 12.07 10.30
C GLN A 413 32.55 10.85 11.22
N VAL A 414 33.65 10.61 11.95
CA VAL A 414 33.74 9.46 12.87
C VAL A 414 32.79 9.61 14.07
N LEU A 415 32.63 10.82 14.62
CA LEU A 415 31.69 11.06 15.70
C LEU A 415 30.24 10.96 15.26
N ALA A 416 29.90 11.55 14.13
CA ALA A 416 28.56 11.39 13.55
C ALA A 416 28.22 9.89 13.32
N GLY A 417 29.16 9.16 12.71
CA GLY A 417 29.00 7.74 12.47
C GLY A 417 28.91 6.90 13.76
N TYR A 418 29.67 7.26 14.80
CA TYR A 418 29.61 6.62 16.12
C TYR A 418 28.21 6.80 16.75
N HIS A 419 27.69 8.03 16.77
CA HIS A 419 26.35 8.32 17.32
C HIS A 419 25.24 7.65 16.51
N ASN A 420 25.38 7.58 15.20
CA ASN A 420 24.44 6.84 14.34
C ASN A 420 24.42 5.34 14.66
N THR A 421 25.59 4.72 14.93
CA THR A 421 25.64 3.30 15.31
C THR A 421 24.93 3.04 16.65
N ILE A 422 25.03 3.97 17.62
CA ILE A 422 24.28 3.88 18.87
C ILE A 422 22.79 4.09 18.64
N ALA A 423 22.41 5.07 17.84
CA ALA A 423 21.01 5.34 17.49
C ALA A 423 20.33 4.12 16.86
N ASP A 424 21.01 3.43 15.94
CA ASP A 424 20.53 2.20 15.32
C ASP A 424 20.19 1.11 16.36
N THR A 425 21.03 0.98 17.39
CA THR A 425 20.81 0.02 18.49
C THR A 425 19.52 0.34 19.27
N TYR A 426 19.30 1.60 19.62
CA TYR A 426 18.08 2.02 20.30
C TYR A 426 16.84 1.90 19.39
N LYS A 427 16.98 2.13 18.09
CA LYS A 427 15.91 1.92 17.11
C LYS A 427 15.49 0.44 17.05
N ILE A 428 16.47 -0.50 17.02
CA ILE A 428 16.20 -1.94 17.08
C ILE A 428 15.52 -2.31 18.42
N ALA A 429 15.97 -1.71 19.54
CA ALA A 429 15.38 -1.92 20.85
C ALA A 429 13.98 -1.29 21.03
N LYS A 430 13.43 -0.66 19.96
CA LYS A 430 12.15 0.04 19.95
C LYS A 430 12.07 1.20 20.97
N ASN A 431 13.16 1.92 21.12
CA ASN A 431 13.26 3.14 21.92
C ASN A 431 13.55 4.32 20.99
N ASP A 432 12.53 4.73 20.24
CA ASP A 432 12.63 5.77 19.20
C ASP A 432 13.02 7.13 19.80
N PHE A 433 12.61 7.43 21.02
CA PHE A 433 12.96 8.69 21.70
C PHE A 433 14.49 8.83 21.90
N VAL A 434 15.14 7.79 22.43
CA VAL A 434 16.59 7.81 22.63
C VAL A 434 17.34 7.72 21.29
N ALA A 435 16.81 6.92 20.33
CA ALA A 435 17.36 6.84 18.99
C ALA A 435 17.37 8.22 18.30
N GLU A 436 16.28 8.97 18.41
CA GLU A 436 16.14 10.32 17.86
C GLU A 436 17.23 11.26 18.41
N GLU A 437 17.48 11.25 19.73
CA GLU A 437 18.49 12.11 20.34
C GLU A 437 19.93 11.78 19.87
N TYR A 438 20.24 10.48 19.69
CA TYR A 438 21.53 10.10 19.12
C TYR A 438 21.65 10.44 17.63
N TYR A 439 20.59 10.32 16.82
CA TYR A 439 20.62 10.79 15.42
C TYR A 439 20.75 12.32 15.34
N LYS A 440 20.09 13.09 16.22
CA LYS A 440 20.28 14.55 16.32
C LYS A 440 21.72 14.90 16.67
N THR A 441 22.33 14.17 17.60
CA THR A 441 23.74 14.36 17.94
C THR A 441 24.65 14.05 16.74
N GLY A 442 24.35 12.98 15.99
CA GLY A 442 25.05 12.67 14.75
C GLY A 442 24.93 13.79 13.69
N LYS A 443 23.74 14.38 13.56
CA LYS A 443 23.50 15.55 12.70
C LYS A 443 24.27 16.79 13.17
N GLN A 444 24.42 17.01 14.48
CA GLN A 444 25.19 18.14 15.01
C GLN A 444 26.66 18.10 14.59
N TYR A 445 27.26 16.90 14.55
CA TYR A 445 28.64 16.74 14.07
C TYR A 445 28.77 16.87 12.57
N LEU A 446 27.80 16.35 11.80
CA LEU A 446 27.80 16.41 10.35
C LEU A 446 26.36 16.70 9.85
N HIS A 447 26.07 17.97 9.58
CA HIS A 447 24.70 18.47 9.35
C HIS A 447 23.98 17.80 8.19
N PHE A 448 24.64 17.64 7.06
CA PHE A 448 24.03 17.09 5.85
C PHE A 448 24.25 15.59 5.64
N ASN A 449 24.59 14.83 6.70
CA ASN A 449 24.73 13.39 6.51
C ASN A 449 23.36 12.72 6.25
N PHE A 450 23.34 11.85 5.24
CA PHE A 450 22.13 11.15 4.82
C PHE A 450 21.53 10.31 5.96
N LYS A 451 22.35 9.48 6.64
CA LYS A 451 21.88 8.52 7.65
C LYS A 451 21.04 9.17 8.75
N SER A 452 21.60 10.21 9.41
CA SER A 452 20.90 10.92 10.49
C SER A 452 19.64 11.60 10.00
N ASN A 453 19.73 12.34 8.89
CA ASN A 453 18.61 13.12 8.37
C ASN A 453 17.48 12.22 7.87
N TYR A 454 17.82 11.16 7.14
CA TYR A 454 16.81 10.22 6.65
C TYR A 454 16.09 9.49 7.80
N ALA A 455 16.85 8.99 8.81
CA ALA A 455 16.28 8.32 9.96
C ALA A 455 15.38 9.26 10.79
N LEU A 456 15.82 10.52 11.03
CA LEU A 456 15.02 11.55 11.71
C LEU A 456 13.75 11.89 10.92
N GLY A 457 13.83 12.00 9.59
CA GLY A 457 12.69 12.19 8.73
C GLY A 457 11.64 11.07 8.85
N CYS A 458 12.11 9.81 8.90
CA CYS A 458 11.24 8.67 9.10
C CYS A 458 10.60 8.64 10.50
N ILE A 459 11.37 8.97 11.56
CA ILE A 459 10.82 9.08 12.93
C ILE A 459 9.77 10.20 13.01
N ALA A 460 10.06 11.38 12.46
CA ALA A 460 9.12 12.50 12.45
C ALA A 460 7.83 12.15 11.68
N ARG A 461 7.95 11.45 10.56
CA ARG A 461 6.80 10.94 9.80
C ARG A 461 5.97 9.94 10.59
N ALA A 462 6.60 9.04 11.32
CA ALA A 462 5.90 8.07 12.18
C ALA A 462 5.16 8.72 13.35
N LEU A 463 5.59 9.92 13.76
CA LEU A 463 4.94 10.76 14.79
C LEU A 463 3.97 11.79 14.21
N ASP A 464 3.61 11.68 12.92
CA ASP A 464 2.76 12.61 12.17
C ASP A 464 3.23 14.08 12.21
N ASN A 465 4.53 14.33 12.47
CA ASN A 465 5.11 15.65 12.44
C ASN A 465 5.64 16.00 11.05
N THR A 466 4.72 16.43 10.18
CA THR A 466 5.03 16.75 8.78
C THR A 466 6.11 17.82 8.64
N ALA A 467 6.08 18.88 9.45
CA ALA A 467 7.05 20.00 9.34
C ALA A 467 8.49 19.54 9.60
N LEU A 468 8.70 18.76 10.66
CA LEU A 468 10.03 18.18 10.95
C LEU A 468 10.43 17.15 9.90
N SER A 469 9.48 16.35 9.41
CA SER A 469 9.74 15.35 8.37
C SER A 469 10.24 16.00 7.08
N VAL A 470 9.57 17.10 6.63
CA VAL A 470 10.01 17.90 5.47
C VAL A 470 11.43 18.40 5.68
N MET A 471 11.70 19.08 6.81
CA MET A 471 13.03 19.64 7.11
C MET A 471 14.13 18.57 7.05
N TYR A 472 13.91 17.41 7.65
CA TYR A 472 14.91 16.35 7.69
C TYR A 472 15.11 15.66 6.34
N PHE A 473 14.04 15.40 5.57
CA PHE A 473 14.19 14.84 4.24
C PHE A 473 14.81 15.84 3.25
N GLU A 474 14.54 17.14 3.40
CA GLU A 474 15.20 18.18 2.62
C GLU A 474 16.72 18.17 2.89
N ASP A 475 17.12 18.14 4.16
CA ASP A 475 18.55 18.01 4.52
C ASP A 475 19.16 16.71 3.97
N ALA A 476 18.38 15.62 3.91
CA ALA A 476 18.85 14.35 3.35
C ALA A 476 19.06 14.39 1.82
N THR A 477 18.42 15.30 1.08
CA THR A 477 18.62 15.45 -0.38
C THR A 477 19.95 16.08 -0.74
N ASN A 478 20.67 16.70 0.22
CA ASN A 478 22.01 17.24 -0.02
C ASN A 478 23.04 16.14 -0.38
N GLU A 479 22.84 14.91 0.12
CA GLU A 479 23.48 13.74 -0.45
C GLU A 479 22.50 13.14 -1.48
N ALA A 480 22.66 13.47 -2.76
CA ALA A 480 21.70 13.12 -3.82
C ALA A 480 21.34 11.62 -3.78
N ASN A 481 20.09 11.32 -3.49
CA ASN A 481 19.54 9.96 -3.49
C ASN A 481 18.04 9.97 -3.80
N GLU A 482 17.56 8.93 -4.48
CA GLU A 482 16.17 8.82 -4.91
C GLU A 482 15.18 8.74 -3.73
N PHE A 483 15.59 8.06 -2.64
CA PHE A 483 14.72 7.81 -1.47
C PHE A 483 14.33 9.09 -0.74
N ALA A 484 15.29 10.01 -0.56
CA ALA A 484 15.03 11.29 0.09
C ALA A 484 14.11 12.18 -0.77
N TYR A 485 14.36 12.28 -2.09
CA TYR A 485 13.50 13.05 -2.99
C TYR A 485 12.07 12.55 -3.00
N VAL A 486 11.88 11.23 -3.07
CA VAL A 486 10.54 10.63 -3.06
C VAL A 486 9.83 10.83 -1.73
N ASN A 487 10.53 10.62 -0.60
CA ASN A 487 9.91 10.81 0.71
C ASN A 487 9.61 12.28 1.01
N LEU A 488 10.50 13.20 0.64
CA LEU A 488 10.24 14.64 0.74
C LEU A 488 8.98 15.03 -0.06
N ALA A 489 8.87 14.57 -1.31
CA ALA A 489 7.69 14.80 -2.12
C ALA A 489 6.40 14.28 -1.47
N ASN A 490 6.46 13.13 -0.79
CA ASN A 490 5.30 12.54 -0.13
C ASN A 490 4.92 13.24 1.20
N CYS A 491 5.82 14.07 1.76
CA CYS A 491 5.51 14.89 2.93
C CYS A 491 4.73 16.16 2.58
N TYR A 492 4.80 16.62 1.32
CA TYR A 492 4.05 17.80 0.90
C TYR A 492 2.57 17.48 0.69
N ASP A 493 1.71 18.24 1.34
CA ASP A 493 0.26 18.20 1.11
C ASP A 493 -0.05 18.63 -0.33
N GLU A 494 -0.98 17.92 -0.94
CA GLU A 494 -1.35 18.14 -2.34
C GLU A 494 -2.21 19.38 -2.55
N SER A 495 -2.85 19.90 -1.50
CA SER A 495 -3.68 21.10 -1.60
C SER A 495 -2.85 22.40 -1.61
N ASP A 496 -1.87 22.50 -0.70
CA ASP A 496 -1.21 23.78 -0.43
C ASP A 496 0.24 23.84 -0.96
N ASN A 497 0.88 22.66 -1.13
CA ASN A 497 2.31 22.54 -1.44
C ASN A 497 2.62 21.83 -2.76
N LEU A 498 1.67 21.82 -3.70
CA LEU A 498 1.82 21.10 -4.97
C LEU A 498 3.03 21.57 -5.77
N PHE A 499 3.36 22.86 -5.74
CA PHE A 499 4.52 23.43 -6.44
C PHE A 499 5.84 22.94 -5.84
N HIS A 500 5.98 22.90 -4.52
CA HIS A 500 7.16 22.37 -3.83
C HIS A 500 7.34 20.88 -4.12
N LYS A 501 6.25 20.13 -4.12
CA LYS A 501 6.26 18.71 -4.54
C LYS A 501 6.75 18.53 -5.98
N LEU A 502 6.26 19.38 -6.89
CA LEU A 502 6.65 19.33 -8.30
C LEU A 502 8.12 19.69 -8.49
N GLU A 503 8.60 20.77 -7.84
CA GLU A 503 9.98 21.26 -7.91
C GLU A 503 10.95 20.19 -7.40
N ASN A 504 10.70 19.67 -6.19
CA ASN A 504 11.52 18.61 -5.59
C ASN A 504 11.62 17.35 -6.49
N LEU A 505 10.49 16.87 -7.04
CA LEU A 505 10.52 15.72 -7.94
C LEU A 505 11.24 16.03 -9.27
N LYS A 506 11.14 17.24 -9.79
CA LYS A 506 11.91 17.66 -10.97
C LYS A 506 13.41 17.70 -10.70
N ASP A 507 13.83 18.18 -9.53
CA ASP A 507 15.24 18.17 -9.15
C ASP A 507 15.75 16.76 -8.92
N GLY A 508 14.94 15.91 -8.28
CA GLY A 508 15.21 14.48 -8.21
C GLY A 508 15.35 13.81 -9.60
N GLN A 509 14.47 14.15 -10.56
CA GLN A 509 14.53 13.60 -11.92
C GLN A 509 15.74 14.10 -12.69
N LYS A 510 16.22 15.33 -12.45
CA LYS A 510 17.48 15.84 -13.02
C LYS A 510 18.69 15.07 -12.46
N ALA A 511 18.69 14.79 -11.15
CA ALA A 511 19.75 14.03 -10.49
C ALA A 511 19.74 12.55 -10.92
N PHE A 512 18.54 11.98 -11.13
CA PHE A 512 18.33 10.57 -11.50
C PHE A 512 17.45 10.46 -12.76
N PRO A 513 17.97 10.75 -13.96
CA PRO A 513 17.19 10.83 -15.19
C PRO A 513 16.50 9.51 -15.58
N LYS A 514 17.00 8.38 -15.12
CA LYS A 514 16.46 7.04 -15.40
C LYS A 514 15.50 6.52 -14.32
N SER A 515 15.34 7.22 -13.18
CA SER A 515 14.49 6.74 -12.09
C SER A 515 13.04 6.65 -12.52
N GLY A 516 12.53 5.43 -12.66
CA GLY A 516 11.13 5.14 -12.95
C GLY A 516 10.22 5.54 -11.80
N LYS A 517 10.71 5.46 -10.56
CA LYS A 517 9.96 5.77 -9.34
C LYS A 517 9.66 7.27 -9.20
N ILE A 518 10.70 8.10 -9.40
CA ILE A 518 10.54 9.56 -9.41
C ILE A 518 9.65 9.98 -10.58
N ALA A 519 9.88 9.43 -11.79
CA ALA A 519 9.08 9.74 -12.96
C ALA A 519 7.60 9.38 -12.78
N ASN A 520 7.29 8.22 -12.17
CA ASN A 520 5.91 7.84 -11.86
C ASN A 520 5.23 8.84 -10.91
N ASN A 521 5.92 9.22 -9.84
CA ASN A 521 5.37 10.18 -8.88
C ASN A 521 5.19 11.57 -9.51
N LEU A 522 6.12 11.97 -10.38
CA LEU A 522 6.03 13.22 -11.13
C LEU A 522 4.85 13.22 -12.11
N ALA A 523 4.61 12.09 -12.80
CA ALA A 523 3.43 11.93 -13.65
C ALA A 523 2.13 12.12 -12.88
N LEU A 524 2.03 11.57 -11.65
CA LEU A 524 0.84 11.74 -10.81
C LEU A 524 0.62 13.19 -10.37
N VAL A 525 1.69 13.95 -10.15
CA VAL A 525 1.58 15.40 -9.87
C VAL A 525 1.07 16.14 -11.11
N PHE A 526 1.59 15.87 -12.30
CA PHE A 526 1.11 16.47 -13.55
C PHE A 526 -0.34 16.10 -13.87
N ARG A 527 -0.78 14.89 -13.53
CA ARG A 527 -2.19 14.50 -13.64
C ARG A 527 -3.11 15.45 -12.89
N LYS A 528 -2.74 15.83 -11.66
CA LYS A 528 -3.52 16.76 -10.83
C LYS A 528 -3.53 18.19 -11.35
N THR A 529 -2.50 18.59 -12.07
CA THR A 529 -2.45 19.91 -12.75
C THR A 529 -3.16 19.90 -14.12
N ASN A 530 -3.81 18.79 -14.51
CA ASN A 530 -4.46 18.59 -15.82
C ASN A 530 -3.55 18.73 -17.04
N LEU A 531 -2.23 18.58 -16.89
CA LEU A 531 -1.25 18.59 -17.97
C LEU A 531 -1.06 17.19 -18.54
N SER A 532 -2.01 16.75 -19.38
CA SER A 532 -2.09 15.36 -19.89
C SER A 532 -0.84 14.92 -20.65
N ASP A 533 -0.26 15.79 -21.47
CA ASP A 533 0.96 15.48 -22.26
C ASP A 533 2.17 15.21 -21.36
N SER A 534 2.36 16.05 -20.34
CA SER A 534 3.41 15.86 -19.33
C SER A 534 3.19 14.57 -18.53
N THR A 535 1.93 14.29 -18.14
CA THR A 535 1.56 13.07 -17.44
C THR A 535 1.95 11.82 -18.25
N LEU A 536 1.59 11.78 -19.53
CA LEU A 536 1.91 10.66 -20.42
C LEU A 536 3.40 10.54 -20.68
N HIS A 537 4.11 11.68 -20.83
CA HIS A 537 5.56 11.68 -21.01
C HIS A 537 6.27 11.00 -19.84
N TYR A 538 5.96 11.41 -18.59
CA TYR A 538 6.62 10.85 -17.41
C TYR A 538 6.20 9.40 -17.12
N PHE A 539 4.96 9.01 -17.40
CA PHE A 539 4.59 7.60 -17.36
C PHE A 539 5.36 6.76 -18.37
N LYS A 540 5.64 7.30 -19.58
CA LYS A 540 6.47 6.61 -20.58
C LYS A 540 7.91 6.42 -20.09
N VAL A 541 8.49 7.43 -19.43
CA VAL A 541 9.81 7.31 -18.80
C VAL A 541 9.80 6.25 -17.71
N ALA A 542 8.79 6.26 -16.85
CA ALA A 542 8.68 5.33 -15.74
C ALA A 542 8.44 3.87 -16.16
N ARG A 543 7.76 3.62 -17.28
CA ARG A 543 7.37 2.28 -17.74
C ARG A 543 8.56 1.36 -17.98
N SER A 544 9.73 1.89 -18.35
CA SER A 544 10.93 1.09 -18.62
C SER A 544 11.48 0.36 -17.39
N GLU A 545 11.20 0.84 -16.18
CA GLU A 545 11.68 0.27 -14.91
C GLU A 545 10.55 -0.27 -14.02
N GLU A 546 9.36 0.34 -14.10
CA GLU A 546 8.24 0.10 -13.16
C GLU A 546 6.93 -0.22 -13.89
N GLU A 547 6.98 -1.13 -14.87
CA GLU A 547 5.88 -1.40 -15.79
C GLU A 547 4.55 -1.71 -15.10
N LYS A 548 4.55 -2.56 -14.08
CA LYS A 548 3.35 -2.99 -13.34
C LYS A 548 2.57 -1.83 -12.70
N VAL A 549 3.28 -0.93 -12.01
CA VAL A 549 2.70 0.24 -11.35
C VAL A 549 2.23 1.26 -12.38
N VAL A 550 3.06 1.47 -13.41
CA VAL A 550 2.76 2.43 -14.47
C VAL A 550 1.56 2.01 -15.31
N LEU A 551 1.41 0.73 -15.65
CA LEU A 551 0.23 0.22 -16.35
C LEU A 551 -1.04 0.44 -15.53
N THR A 552 -0.98 0.23 -14.20
CA THR A 552 -2.09 0.51 -13.31
C THR A 552 -2.50 1.98 -13.38
N ASN A 553 -1.52 2.89 -13.31
CA ASN A 553 -1.75 4.33 -13.35
C ASN A 553 -2.22 4.83 -14.73
N LEU A 554 -1.64 4.31 -15.81
CA LEU A 554 -2.05 4.64 -17.17
C LEU A 554 -3.51 4.25 -17.44
N LEU A 555 -3.90 3.06 -16.99
CA LEU A 555 -5.28 2.58 -17.13
C LEU A 555 -6.24 3.48 -16.35
N ALA A 556 -5.92 3.79 -15.08
CA ALA A 556 -6.73 4.69 -14.26
C ALA A 556 -6.82 6.10 -14.88
N PHE A 557 -5.72 6.65 -15.39
CA PHE A 557 -5.69 7.96 -16.04
C PHE A 557 -6.52 7.98 -17.33
N ALA A 558 -6.44 6.94 -18.14
CA ALA A 558 -7.22 6.83 -19.37
C ALA A 558 -8.73 6.76 -19.06
N ILE A 559 -9.12 6.05 -18.01
CA ILE A 559 -10.51 6.01 -17.52
C ILE A 559 -10.96 7.39 -17.05
N GLU A 560 -10.18 8.04 -16.20
CA GLU A 560 -10.49 9.37 -15.65
C GLU A 560 -10.75 10.41 -16.75
N LYS A 561 -9.92 10.42 -17.79
CA LYS A 561 -10.03 11.40 -18.89
C LYS A 561 -11.15 11.10 -19.89
N ASN A 562 -11.56 9.87 -20.02
CA ASN A 562 -12.52 9.44 -21.04
C ASN A 562 -13.71 8.66 -20.46
N VAL A 563 -14.10 8.94 -19.20
CA VAL A 563 -15.12 8.14 -18.50
C VAL A 563 -16.43 7.97 -19.29
N ASP A 564 -16.83 8.97 -20.06
CA ASP A 564 -18.06 8.95 -20.86
C ASP A 564 -17.90 8.26 -22.24
N LYS A 565 -16.66 8.08 -22.70
CA LYS A 565 -16.31 7.53 -24.02
C LYS A 565 -15.52 6.22 -23.95
N ILE A 566 -15.49 5.58 -22.77
CA ILE A 566 -14.77 4.32 -22.59
C ILE A 566 -15.39 3.24 -23.49
N ASP A 567 -14.54 2.63 -24.30
CA ASP A 567 -14.84 1.42 -25.05
C ASP A 567 -13.90 0.27 -24.61
N GLY A 568 -14.17 -0.94 -25.08
CA GLY A 568 -13.36 -2.11 -24.72
C GLY A 568 -11.97 -2.15 -25.36
N SER A 569 -11.61 -1.17 -26.21
CA SER A 569 -10.32 -1.15 -26.91
C SER A 569 -9.15 -0.93 -25.96
N ILE A 570 -9.38 -0.21 -24.87
CA ILE A 570 -8.37 0.07 -23.83
C ILE A 570 -7.87 -1.21 -23.12
N LEU A 571 -8.66 -2.29 -23.12
CA LEU A 571 -8.30 -3.58 -22.54
C LEU A 571 -7.51 -4.49 -23.50
N LYS A 572 -7.25 -4.05 -24.74
CA LYS A 572 -6.55 -4.83 -25.76
C LYS A 572 -5.01 -4.79 -25.64
N ASP A 573 -4.47 -3.96 -24.75
CA ASP A 573 -3.02 -3.96 -24.47
C ASP A 573 -2.64 -5.31 -23.84
N GLU A 574 -1.84 -6.10 -24.54
CA GLU A 574 -1.41 -7.44 -24.13
C GLU A 574 -0.64 -7.41 -22.81
N ALA A 575 0.13 -6.35 -22.56
CA ALA A 575 0.89 -6.17 -21.31
C ALA A 575 -0.01 -6.16 -20.05
N LEU A 576 -1.29 -5.79 -20.19
CA LEU A 576 -2.24 -5.85 -19.07
C LEU A 576 -2.52 -7.29 -18.61
N ASN A 577 -2.26 -8.30 -19.44
CA ASN A 577 -2.54 -9.70 -19.11
C ASN A 577 -1.40 -10.36 -18.32
N ASP A 578 -0.21 -9.78 -18.32
CA ASP A 578 0.94 -10.29 -17.59
C ASP A 578 0.79 -10.13 -16.06
N TYR A 579 -0.14 -9.27 -15.61
CA TYR A 579 -0.35 -8.91 -14.20
C TYR A 579 -1.79 -9.22 -13.72
N ASN A 580 -2.30 -10.38 -14.09
CA ASN A 580 -3.68 -10.79 -13.72
C ASN A 580 -3.87 -11.04 -12.22
N ASP A 581 -2.80 -11.26 -11.48
CA ASP A 581 -2.77 -11.45 -10.02
C ASP A 581 -2.60 -10.13 -9.23
N TYR A 582 -2.57 -8.98 -9.93
CA TYR A 582 -2.30 -7.70 -9.29
C TYR A 582 -3.59 -6.91 -8.97
N PRO A 583 -4.02 -6.82 -7.69
CA PRO A 583 -5.33 -6.29 -7.33
C PRO A 583 -5.57 -4.84 -7.74
N ALA A 584 -4.55 -3.98 -7.68
CA ALA A 584 -4.67 -2.58 -8.07
C ALA A 584 -5.03 -2.42 -9.56
N LEU A 585 -4.34 -3.18 -10.44
CA LEU A 585 -4.65 -3.20 -11.87
C LEU A 585 -6.02 -3.82 -12.13
N GLN A 586 -6.34 -4.91 -11.44
CA GLN A 586 -7.62 -5.59 -11.60
C GLN A 586 -8.79 -4.73 -11.13
N ALA A 587 -8.63 -3.89 -10.10
CA ALA A 587 -9.64 -2.91 -9.68
C ALA A 587 -9.98 -1.95 -10.84
N ASN A 588 -8.95 -1.43 -11.53
CA ASN A 588 -9.15 -0.53 -12.67
C ASN A 588 -9.75 -1.25 -13.90
N LYS A 589 -9.36 -2.49 -14.18
CA LYS A 589 -10.00 -3.31 -15.21
C LYS A 589 -11.47 -3.55 -14.91
N LEU A 590 -11.81 -3.94 -13.67
CA LEU A 590 -13.19 -4.16 -13.22
C LEU A 590 -14.08 -2.93 -13.40
N PHE A 591 -13.53 -1.73 -13.18
CA PHE A 591 -14.27 -0.51 -13.47
C PHE A 591 -14.76 -0.47 -14.92
N ILE A 592 -13.90 -0.80 -15.88
CA ILE A 592 -14.26 -0.83 -17.32
C ILE A 592 -15.28 -1.92 -17.59
N TYR A 593 -15.09 -3.13 -17.07
CA TYR A 593 -16.07 -4.22 -17.23
C TYR A 593 -17.45 -3.83 -16.72
N ASN A 594 -17.51 -3.22 -15.53
CA ASN A 594 -18.75 -2.72 -14.95
C ASN A 594 -19.39 -1.61 -15.79
N LYS A 595 -18.59 -0.63 -16.26
CA LYS A 595 -19.07 0.47 -17.11
C LYS A 595 -19.65 0.00 -18.43
N LEU A 596 -19.02 -1.05 -19.02
CA LEU A 596 -19.46 -1.65 -20.28
C LEU A 596 -20.53 -2.75 -20.10
N ASN A 597 -20.93 -3.01 -18.86
CA ASN A 597 -21.84 -4.10 -18.51
C ASN A 597 -21.40 -5.47 -19.05
N LYS A 598 -20.07 -5.72 -19.03
CA LYS A 598 -19.46 -6.96 -19.50
C LYS A 598 -19.14 -7.88 -18.34
N LYS A 599 -19.24 -9.19 -18.56
CA LYS A 599 -18.88 -10.20 -17.56
C LYS A 599 -17.36 -10.21 -17.36
N TYR A 600 -16.92 -10.18 -16.09
CA TYR A 600 -15.53 -10.38 -15.70
C TYR A 600 -15.26 -11.88 -15.54
N GLU A 601 -14.34 -12.42 -16.36
CA GLU A 601 -14.10 -13.87 -16.45
C GLU A 601 -12.90 -14.37 -15.61
N GLN A 602 -12.12 -13.46 -15.05
CA GLN A 602 -10.94 -13.84 -14.28
C GLN A 602 -11.32 -14.36 -12.89
N GLN A 603 -10.44 -15.20 -12.33
CA GLN A 603 -10.63 -15.74 -10.99
C GLN A 603 -10.63 -14.63 -9.94
N TYR A 604 -11.57 -14.72 -8.99
CA TYR A 604 -11.62 -13.76 -7.88
C TYR A 604 -10.42 -13.93 -6.94
N LEU A 605 -9.69 -12.84 -6.73
CA LEU A 605 -8.48 -12.81 -5.91
C LEU A 605 -8.76 -12.70 -4.39
N GLY A 606 -10.02 -12.70 -3.97
CA GLY A 606 -10.42 -12.51 -2.57
C GLY A 606 -9.87 -13.53 -1.58
N GLY A 607 -9.47 -14.71 -2.06
CA GLY A 607 -8.81 -15.71 -1.23
C GLY A 607 -7.46 -15.28 -0.68
N LEU A 608 -6.76 -14.36 -1.36
CA LEU A 608 -5.47 -13.81 -0.95
C LEU A 608 -5.58 -12.84 0.24
N TYR A 609 -6.80 -12.31 0.50
CA TYR A 609 -7.02 -11.24 1.49
C TYR A 609 -8.00 -11.62 2.59
N LYS A 610 -8.39 -12.90 2.68
CA LYS A 610 -9.47 -13.39 3.55
C LYS A 610 -9.29 -13.01 5.03
N ASP A 611 -8.06 -12.90 5.49
CA ASP A 611 -7.71 -12.59 6.88
C ASP A 611 -7.05 -11.21 7.07
N SER A 612 -6.84 -10.44 6.01
CA SER A 612 -6.19 -9.14 6.07
C SER A 612 -7.17 -7.99 6.33
N VAL A 613 -6.68 -6.92 6.93
CA VAL A 613 -7.38 -5.63 6.93
C VAL A 613 -7.37 -5.08 5.50
N LEU A 614 -8.50 -4.51 5.05
CA LEU A 614 -8.55 -3.87 3.73
C LEU A 614 -7.64 -2.65 3.69
N ASN A 615 -6.73 -2.62 2.74
CA ASN A 615 -6.03 -1.42 2.30
C ASN A 615 -6.74 -0.84 1.06
N GLU A 616 -6.29 0.30 0.56
CA GLU A 616 -6.95 1.05 -0.50
C GLU A 616 -7.18 0.21 -1.77
N HIS A 617 -6.16 -0.48 -2.28
CA HIS A 617 -6.29 -1.24 -3.52
C HIS A 617 -7.12 -2.52 -3.35
N ASN A 618 -7.02 -3.18 -2.18
CA ASN A 618 -7.84 -4.35 -1.88
C ASN A 618 -9.31 -3.97 -1.71
N PHE A 619 -9.57 -2.83 -1.07
CA PHE A 619 -10.90 -2.26 -0.95
C PHE A 619 -11.50 -1.93 -2.34
N ALA A 620 -10.77 -1.19 -3.17
CA ALA A 620 -11.21 -0.84 -4.53
C ALA A 620 -11.51 -2.10 -5.37
N TYR A 621 -10.62 -3.09 -5.31
CA TYR A 621 -10.81 -4.36 -6.01
C TYR A 621 -12.05 -5.09 -5.49
N PHE A 622 -12.20 -5.21 -4.16
CA PHE A 622 -13.33 -5.89 -3.54
C PHE A 622 -14.66 -5.23 -3.94
N VAL A 623 -14.76 -3.90 -3.80
CA VAL A 623 -15.99 -3.17 -4.12
C VAL A 623 -16.32 -3.30 -5.60
N ASN A 624 -15.37 -3.02 -6.50
CA ASN A 624 -15.59 -3.10 -7.95
C ASN A 624 -15.99 -4.52 -8.38
N TYR A 625 -15.41 -5.56 -7.78
CA TYR A 625 -15.81 -6.94 -8.03
C TYR A 625 -17.25 -7.20 -7.55
N GLN A 626 -17.59 -6.76 -6.33
CA GLN A 626 -18.96 -6.97 -5.83
C GLN A 626 -20.00 -6.19 -6.62
N LEU A 627 -19.66 -5.00 -7.13
CA LEU A 627 -20.53 -4.27 -8.05
C LEU A 627 -20.79 -5.07 -9.35
N SER A 628 -19.79 -5.79 -9.88
CA SER A 628 -19.99 -6.67 -11.05
C SER A 628 -20.95 -7.83 -10.80
N GLN A 629 -21.12 -8.22 -9.53
CA GLN A 629 -21.99 -9.32 -9.08
C GLN A 629 -23.19 -8.83 -8.26
N ILE A 630 -23.47 -7.53 -8.27
CA ILE A 630 -24.44 -6.92 -7.34
C ILE A 630 -25.85 -7.54 -7.49
N LYS A 631 -26.25 -7.89 -8.72
CA LYS A 631 -27.55 -8.49 -9.04
C LYS A 631 -27.61 -10.01 -8.80
N SER A 632 -26.51 -10.64 -8.39
CA SER A 632 -26.51 -12.07 -8.06
C SER A 632 -27.32 -12.33 -6.78
N ALA A 633 -28.08 -13.42 -6.77
CA ALA A 633 -28.83 -13.84 -5.58
C ALA A 633 -27.94 -14.38 -4.44
N ASP A 634 -26.65 -14.63 -4.70
CA ASP A 634 -25.71 -15.11 -3.68
C ASP A 634 -25.42 -14.03 -2.64
N THR A 635 -25.76 -14.34 -1.38
CA THR A 635 -25.58 -13.47 -0.21
C THR A 635 -24.38 -13.86 0.65
N SER A 636 -23.58 -14.85 0.26
CA SER A 636 -22.42 -15.32 1.02
C SER A 636 -21.40 -14.21 1.32
N VAL A 637 -21.28 -13.23 0.43
CA VAL A 637 -20.40 -12.06 0.57
C VAL A 637 -20.76 -11.17 1.78
N LEU A 638 -22.00 -11.21 2.28
CA LEU A 638 -22.42 -10.40 3.42
C LEU A 638 -21.63 -10.72 4.69
N THR A 639 -21.20 -11.97 4.85
CA THR A 639 -20.33 -12.37 5.96
C THR A 639 -18.96 -11.71 5.87
N ALA A 640 -18.39 -11.66 4.66
CA ALA A 640 -17.10 -10.99 4.41
C ALA A 640 -17.21 -9.48 4.66
N ILE A 641 -18.27 -8.83 4.15
CA ILE A 641 -18.52 -7.39 4.37
C ILE A 641 -18.62 -7.07 5.87
N ASN A 642 -19.38 -7.86 6.63
CA ASN A 642 -19.50 -7.66 8.08
C ASN A 642 -18.16 -7.84 8.80
N THR A 643 -17.32 -8.76 8.35
CA THR A 643 -15.98 -8.98 8.91
C THR A 643 -15.07 -7.78 8.64
N TYR A 644 -15.09 -7.23 7.42
CA TYR A 644 -14.30 -6.06 7.08
C TYR A 644 -14.77 -4.80 7.83
N ILE A 645 -16.06 -4.57 7.96
CA ILE A 645 -16.60 -3.47 8.77
C ILE A 645 -16.11 -3.56 10.22
N LYS A 646 -16.10 -4.76 10.82
CA LYS A 646 -15.61 -4.97 12.19
C LYS A 646 -14.10 -4.75 12.33
N LYS A 647 -13.32 -5.03 11.30
CA LYS A 647 -11.86 -4.87 11.30
C LYS A 647 -11.42 -3.43 10.95
N ASP A 648 -12.29 -2.64 10.37
CA ASP A 648 -12.04 -1.24 10.02
C ASP A 648 -12.17 -0.33 11.25
N THR A 649 -11.17 -0.39 12.12
CA THR A 649 -11.15 0.31 13.41
C THR A 649 -11.14 1.83 13.29
N ILE A 650 -10.67 2.35 12.17
CA ILE A 650 -10.60 3.80 11.89
C ILE A 650 -11.76 4.29 11.01
N SER A 651 -12.71 3.40 10.71
CA SER A 651 -13.90 3.67 9.91
C SER A 651 -13.64 4.25 8.51
N LYS A 652 -12.47 3.93 7.92
CA LYS A 652 -12.04 4.46 6.63
C LYS A 652 -12.91 4.00 5.45
N PHE A 653 -13.38 2.74 5.49
CA PHE A 653 -14.14 2.09 4.41
C PHE A 653 -15.54 1.65 4.85
N SER A 654 -15.85 1.82 6.11
CA SER A 654 -17.08 1.28 6.71
C SER A 654 -18.36 1.81 6.06
N GLU A 655 -18.37 3.07 5.67
CA GLU A 655 -19.51 3.73 5.01
C GLU A 655 -19.83 3.05 3.66
N ASP A 656 -18.84 2.93 2.81
CA ASP A 656 -18.98 2.33 1.47
C ASP A 656 -19.33 0.83 1.54
N LEU A 657 -18.76 0.12 2.51
CA LEU A 657 -19.09 -1.28 2.77
C LEU A 657 -20.54 -1.45 3.26
N LYS A 658 -21.06 -0.53 4.09
CA LYS A 658 -22.45 -0.52 4.52
C LYS A 658 -23.41 -0.23 3.35
N PHE A 659 -23.03 0.69 2.47
CA PHE A 659 -23.78 0.95 1.23
C PHE A 659 -23.81 -0.29 0.32
N LEU A 660 -22.65 -0.91 0.09
CA LEU A 660 -22.55 -2.15 -0.69
C LEU A 660 -23.40 -3.27 -0.10
N LYS A 661 -23.40 -3.39 1.24
CA LYS A 661 -24.25 -4.34 1.97
C LYS A 661 -25.74 -4.07 1.72
N ALA A 662 -26.18 -2.80 1.82
CA ALA A 662 -27.56 -2.42 1.55
C ALA A 662 -27.97 -2.73 0.11
N ALA A 663 -27.12 -2.36 -0.87
CA ALA A 663 -27.35 -2.67 -2.28
C ALA A 663 -27.44 -4.19 -2.52
N LYS A 664 -26.56 -4.97 -1.88
CA LYS A 664 -26.60 -6.44 -2.00
C LYS A 664 -27.88 -7.04 -1.45
N TYR A 665 -28.37 -6.56 -0.31
CA TYR A 665 -29.69 -6.98 0.22
C TYR A 665 -30.81 -6.63 -0.74
N TYR A 666 -30.79 -5.44 -1.33
CA TYR A 666 -31.84 -4.97 -2.25
C TYR A 666 -31.97 -5.89 -3.47
N TYR A 667 -30.84 -6.12 -4.16
CA TYR A 667 -30.82 -6.94 -5.38
C TYR A 667 -30.94 -8.45 -5.11
N ALA A 668 -30.67 -8.90 -3.90
CA ALA A 668 -30.96 -10.26 -3.46
C ALA A 668 -32.44 -10.47 -3.04
N GLY A 669 -33.29 -9.42 -3.13
CA GLY A 669 -34.74 -9.47 -2.85
C GLY A 669 -35.13 -9.20 -1.40
N ASN A 670 -34.19 -8.89 -0.48
CA ASN A 670 -34.51 -8.48 0.88
C ASN A 670 -34.53 -6.95 1.00
N LYS A 671 -35.61 -6.36 0.48
CA LYS A 671 -35.75 -4.89 0.41
C LYS A 671 -35.91 -4.26 1.80
N SER A 672 -36.56 -4.94 2.71
CA SER A 672 -36.70 -4.47 4.11
C SER A 672 -35.34 -4.24 4.76
N ALA A 673 -34.44 -5.24 4.71
CA ALA A 673 -33.09 -5.11 5.30
C ALA A 673 -32.26 -4.07 4.56
N ALA A 674 -32.37 -3.99 3.22
CA ALA A 674 -31.66 -3.01 2.40
C ALA A 674 -31.99 -1.57 2.77
N ILE A 675 -33.28 -1.26 2.87
CA ILE A 675 -33.77 0.07 3.19
C ILE A 675 -33.41 0.46 4.62
N ALA A 676 -33.53 -0.47 5.58
CA ALA A 676 -33.13 -0.22 6.97
C ALA A 676 -31.63 0.14 7.07
N GLN A 677 -30.73 -0.60 6.35
CA GLN A 677 -29.30 -0.33 6.35
C GLN A 677 -28.98 1.02 5.68
N LEU A 678 -29.63 1.33 4.54
CA LEU A 678 -29.35 2.58 3.84
C LEU A 678 -29.94 3.79 4.58
N TYR A 679 -31.09 3.62 5.25
CA TYR A 679 -31.69 4.65 6.11
C TYR A 679 -30.80 4.97 7.31
N GLU A 680 -30.15 3.95 7.91
CA GLU A 680 -29.13 4.16 8.95
C GLU A 680 -28.01 5.08 8.45
N LEU A 681 -27.49 4.83 7.23
CA LEU A 681 -26.44 5.67 6.61
C LEU A 681 -26.91 7.11 6.39
N VAL A 682 -28.14 7.31 5.92
CA VAL A 682 -28.72 8.67 5.75
C VAL A 682 -28.74 9.43 7.08
N ASN A 683 -29.05 8.75 8.18
CA ASN A 683 -29.12 9.36 9.50
C ASN A 683 -27.75 9.65 10.13
N THR A 684 -26.68 9.01 9.68
CA THR A 684 -25.32 9.27 10.20
C THR A 684 -24.75 10.62 9.74
N GLY A 685 -25.31 11.23 8.69
CA GLY A 685 -24.95 12.58 8.27
C GLY A 685 -23.57 12.73 7.64
N THR A 686 -23.14 11.78 6.83
CA THR A 686 -21.88 11.80 6.11
C THR A 686 -21.89 12.71 4.86
N SER A 687 -20.75 12.87 4.21
CA SER A 687 -20.65 13.63 2.95
C SER A 687 -21.52 13.04 1.82
N ASN A 688 -21.76 11.72 1.83
CA ASN A 688 -22.51 11.00 0.80
C ASN A 688 -23.99 10.87 1.14
N THR A 689 -24.47 11.49 2.23
CA THR A 689 -25.87 11.43 2.66
C THR A 689 -26.87 11.76 1.55
N GLY A 690 -26.53 12.74 0.70
CA GLY A 690 -27.37 13.09 -0.46
C GLY A 690 -27.49 11.97 -1.48
N LEU A 691 -26.41 11.25 -1.77
CA LEU A 691 -26.41 10.10 -2.67
C LEU A 691 -27.27 8.95 -2.10
N TYR A 692 -27.12 8.67 -0.81
CA TYR A 692 -27.85 7.60 -0.14
C TYR A 692 -29.36 7.88 -0.09
N ALA A 693 -29.74 9.12 0.21
CA ALA A 693 -31.12 9.54 0.16
C ALA A 693 -31.70 9.47 -1.26
N ASN A 694 -30.91 9.86 -2.28
CA ASN A 694 -31.33 9.71 -3.69
C ASN A 694 -31.54 8.23 -4.07
N THR A 695 -30.65 7.35 -3.62
CA THR A 695 -30.78 5.91 -3.85
C THR A 695 -32.04 5.34 -3.17
N LEU A 696 -32.32 5.74 -1.91
CA LEU A 696 -33.57 5.37 -1.23
C LEU A 696 -34.79 5.86 -2.03
N GLY A 697 -34.77 7.11 -2.49
CA GLY A 697 -35.83 7.66 -3.32
C GLY A 697 -36.06 6.84 -4.60
N LEU A 698 -34.99 6.45 -5.30
CA LEU A 698 -35.07 5.60 -6.50
C LEU A 698 -35.60 4.22 -6.18
N TRP A 699 -35.20 3.59 -5.08
CA TRP A 699 -35.76 2.31 -4.65
C TRP A 699 -37.25 2.42 -4.30
N MET A 700 -37.68 3.53 -3.69
CA MET A 700 -39.10 3.80 -3.44
C MET A 700 -39.87 4.01 -4.72
N MET A 701 -39.26 4.71 -5.71
CA MET A 701 -39.84 4.85 -7.04
C MET A 701 -40.10 3.50 -7.72
N GLU A 702 -39.10 2.59 -7.65
CA GLU A 702 -39.25 1.24 -8.20
C GLU A 702 -40.42 0.47 -7.55
N GLN A 703 -40.60 0.63 -6.22
CA GLN A 703 -41.68 -0.02 -5.46
C GLN A 703 -43.03 0.69 -5.56
N ASN A 704 -43.17 1.73 -6.35
CA ASN A 704 -44.36 2.58 -6.46
C ASN A 704 -44.75 3.32 -5.15
N ALA A 705 -43.79 3.44 -4.20
CA ALA A 705 -43.97 4.19 -2.97
C ALA A 705 -43.58 5.68 -3.17
N PHE A 706 -44.30 6.33 -4.10
CA PHE A 706 -43.98 7.66 -4.62
C PHE A 706 -43.92 8.73 -3.52
N GLY A 707 -44.83 8.66 -2.55
CA GLY A 707 -44.83 9.61 -1.45
C GLY A 707 -43.55 9.58 -0.61
N LEU A 708 -43.06 8.37 -0.30
CA LEU A 708 -41.77 8.22 0.39
C LEU A 708 -40.60 8.64 -0.51
N ALA A 709 -40.65 8.35 -1.81
CA ALA A 709 -39.65 8.80 -2.76
C ALA A 709 -39.51 10.33 -2.77
N ILE A 710 -40.65 11.05 -2.75
CA ILE A 710 -40.67 12.51 -2.68
C ILE A 710 -39.92 13.01 -1.45
N ASP A 711 -40.16 12.41 -0.27
CA ASP A 711 -39.53 12.83 0.97
C ASP A 711 -38.01 12.62 0.93
N PHE A 712 -37.55 11.48 0.41
CA PHE A 712 -36.13 11.20 0.26
C PHE A 712 -35.47 12.09 -0.80
N PHE A 713 -36.13 12.39 -1.93
CA PHE A 713 -35.58 13.28 -2.94
C PHE A 713 -35.52 14.75 -2.47
N LYS A 714 -36.50 15.22 -1.69
CA LYS A 714 -36.45 16.54 -1.04
C LYS A 714 -35.20 16.64 -0.17
N PHE A 715 -34.99 15.65 0.71
CA PHE A 715 -33.84 15.60 1.59
C PHE A 715 -32.52 15.47 0.82
N SER A 716 -32.48 14.67 -0.25
CA SER A 716 -31.34 14.57 -1.14
C SER A 716 -30.99 15.89 -1.83
N LYS A 717 -32.01 16.66 -2.26
CA LYS A 717 -31.85 17.99 -2.86
C LYS A 717 -31.30 18.99 -1.86
N GLU A 718 -31.77 18.97 -0.60
CA GLU A 718 -31.22 19.78 0.50
C GLU A 718 -29.75 19.47 0.75
N LYS A 719 -29.30 18.22 0.55
CA LYS A 719 -27.91 17.77 0.61
C LYS A 719 -27.15 17.98 -0.72
N GLN A 720 -27.67 18.79 -1.62
CA GLN A 720 -27.04 19.21 -2.87
C GLN A 720 -26.71 18.07 -3.85
N ASN A 721 -27.44 16.97 -3.80
CA ASN A 721 -27.27 15.90 -4.80
C ASN A 721 -27.77 16.38 -6.17
N ARG A 722 -26.92 16.27 -7.19
CA ARG A 722 -27.15 16.83 -8.53
C ARG A 722 -28.41 16.30 -9.22
N THR A 723 -28.71 15.01 -9.06
CA THR A 723 -29.84 14.35 -9.77
C THR A 723 -31.15 14.45 -9.00
N ALA A 724 -31.13 14.89 -7.76
CA ALA A 724 -32.29 14.90 -6.88
C ALA A 724 -33.44 15.78 -7.38
N GLY A 725 -33.14 16.92 -8.02
CA GLY A 725 -34.18 17.81 -8.55
C GLY A 725 -35.05 17.15 -9.67
N VAL A 726 -34.40 16.51 -10.62
CA VAL A 726 -35.09 15.78 -11.69
C VAL A 726 -35.88 14.61 -11.11
N ASN A 727 -35.30 13.85 -10.22
CA ASN A 727 -35.94 12.70 -9.57
C ASN A 727 -37.15 13.15 -8.72
N LEU A 728 -37.07 14.30 -8.05
CA LEU A 728 -38.17 14.89 -7.29
C LEU A 728 -39.33 15.30 -8.20
N ALA A 729 -39.02 15.99 -9.31
CA ALA A 729 -40.04 16.37 -10.28
C ALA A 729 -40.79 15.16 -10.89
N LEU A 730 -40.02 14.10 -11.21
CA LEU A 730 -40.56 12.81 -11.66
C LEU A 730 -41.43 12.15 -10.58
N ALA A 731 -40.98 12.12 -9.34
CA ALA A 731 -41.73 11.53 -8.22
C ALA A 731 -43.05 12.26 -7.95
N PHE A 732 -43.07 13.59 -8.03
CA PHE A 732 -44.31 14.36 -7.95
C PHE A 732 -45.25 14.02 -9.12
N SER A 733 -44.70 13.91 -10.34
CA SER A 733 -45.48 13.57 -11.54
C SER A 733 -46.11 12.18 -11.41
N GLU A 734 -45.35 11.18 -10.93
CA GLU A 734 -45.88 9.81 -10.70
C GLU A 734 -46.89 9.74 -9.56
N ASN A 735 -46.74 10.56 -8.51
CA ASN A 735 -47.67 10.58 -7.40
C ASN A 735 -48.97 11.38 -7.71
N GLY A 736 -49.04 12.05 -8.86
CA GLY A 736 -50.17 12.88 -9.19
C GLY A 736 -50.22 14.27 -8.54
N ASN A 737 -49.13 14.68 -7.93
CA ASN A 737 -48.92 16.01 -7.34
C ASN A 737 -48.50 16.99 -8.46
N TYR A 738 -49.40 17.29 -9.37
CA TYR A 738 -49.08 17.98 -10.63
C TYR A 738 -48.71 19.46 -10.43
N VAL A 739 -49.23 20.12 -9.39
CA VAL A 739 -48.88 21.50 -9.09
C VAL A 739 -47.42 21.57 -8.66
N GLU A 740 -47.04 20.76 -7.68
CA GLU A 740 -45.67 20.67 -7.16
C GLU A 740 -44.70 20.15 -8.24
N ALA A 741 -45.18 19.21 -9.09
CA ALA A 741 -44.42 18.74 -10.24
C ALA A 741 -44.13 19.86 -11.24
N TYR A 742 -45.11 20.71 -11.55
CA TYR A 742 -44.95 21.83 -12.48
C TYR A 742 -43.90 22.81 -11.95
N ASP A 743 -43.97 23.16 -10.66
CA ASP A 743 -43.05 24.08 -10.01
C ASP A 743 -41.62 23.51 -10.02
N GLU A 744 -41.46 22.21 -9.71
CA GLU A 744 -40.16 21.58 -9.70
C GLU A 744 -39.59 21.45 -11.13
N TRP A 745 -40.41 21.12 -12.14
CA TRP A 745 -40.01 21.13 -13.55
C TRP A 745 -39.59 22.51 -14.03
N ALA A 746 -40.23 23.58 -13.56
CA ALA A 746 -39.81 24.94 -13.87
C ALA A 746 -38.39 25.25 -13.31
N ILE A 747 -38.04 24.71 -12.15
CA ILE A 747 -36.70 24.80 -11.60
C ILE A 747 -35.71 23.98 -12.45
N VAL A 748 -36.03 22.72 -12.80
CA VAL A 748 -35.17 21.86 -13.62
C VAL A 748 -34.92 22.47 -15.00
N LYS A 749 -35.89 23.20 -15.57
CA LYS A 749 -35.74 23.94 -16.84
C LYS A 749 -34.63 25.00 -16.79
N THR A 750 -34.19 25.46 -15.62
CA THR A 750 -33.06 26.40 -15.49
C THR A 750 -31.68 25.69 -15.48
N SER A 751 -31.65 24.37 -15.56
CA SER A 751 -30.39 23.58 -15.55
C SER A 751 -29.54 23.91 -16.78
N PRO A 752 -28.20 24.03 -16.60
CA PRO A 752 -27.26 24.15 -17.72
C PRO A 752 -27.10 22.82 -18.49
N ASN A 753 -27.62 21.73 -17.94
CA ASN A 753 -27.61 20.42 -18.62
C ASN A 753 -28.72 20.37 -19.66
N LYS A 754 -28.35 20.30 -20.94
CA LYS A 754 -29.28 20.26 -22.07
C LYS A 754 -30.31 19.11 -21.95
N GLY A 755 -29.90 17.92 -21.49
CA GLY A 755 -30.79 16.78 -21.31
C GLY A 755 -31.89 17.02 -20.26
N GLU A 756 -31.54 17.66 -19.14
CA GLU A 756 -32.46 18.03 -18.07
C GLU A 756 -33.41 19.14 -18.54
N TYR A 757 -32.90 20.13 -19.26
CA TYR A 757 -33.70 21.19 -19.86
C TYR A 757 -34.75 20.62 -20.86
N ASP A 758 -34.29 19.78 -21.80
CA ASP A 758 -35.18 19.19 -22.82
C ASP A 758 -36.26 18.29 -22.19
N LEU A 759 -35.91 17.55 -21.14
CA LEU A 759 -36.86 16.76 -20.37
C LEU A 759 -37.90 17.64 -19.66
N ALA A 760 -37.48 18.73 -19.00
CA ALA A 760 -38.38 19.65 -18.34
C ALA A 760 -39.35 20.31 -19.31
N VAL A 761 -38.88 20.73 -20.51
CA VAL A 761 -39.70 21.28 -21.57
C VAL A 761 -40.78 20.27 -22.04
N SER A 762 -40.42 18.99 -22.12
CA SER A 762 -41.32 17.91 -22.52
C SER A 762 -42.37 17.61 -21.44
N MET A 763 -42.01 17.68 -20.16
CA MET A 763 -42.87 17.29 -19.04
C MET A 763 -43.84 18.38 -18.61
N MET A 764 -43.50 19.67 -18.73
CA MET A 764 -44.34 20.77 -18.28
C MET A 764 -45.76 20.77 -18.92
N PRO A 765 -45.96 20.55 -20.21
CA PRO A 765 -47.31 20.47 -20.82
C PRO A 765 -48.12 19.30 -20.27
N ILE A 766 -47.45 18.18 -19.94
CA ILE A 766 -48.09 16.96 -19.45
C ILE A 766 -48.68 17.17 -18.05
N VAL A 767 -47.89 17.79 -17.16
CA VAL A 767 -48.32 18.08 -15.79
C VAL A 767 -49.26 19.29 -15.71
N ALA A 768 -49.28 20.16 -16.69
CA ALA A 768 -50.18 21.35 -16.75
C ALA A 768 -51.63 21.03 -17.08
N ASN A 769 -52.06 19.76 -17.18
CA ASN A 769 -53.40 19.31 -17.45
C ASN A 769 -53.96 19.79 -18.79
N ALA A 770 -53.24 19.56 -19.87
CA ALA A 770 -53.72 19.85 -21.22
C ALA A 770 -55.03 19.10 -21.53
N PRO A 771 -56.04 19.71 -22.21
CA PRO A 771 -57.24 19.04 -22.57
C PRO A 771 -56.99 17.99 -23.68
N LEU A 772 -57.79 16.93 -23.70
CA LEU A 772 -57.58 15.74 -24.56
C LEU A 772 -57.51 16.07 -26.05
N ASP A 773 -58.31 17.00 -26.53
CA ASP A 773 -58.34 17.48 -27.93
C ASP A 773 -56.97 18.09 -28.32
N GLN A 774 -56.36 18.83 -27.44
CA GLN A 774 -55.02 19.35 -27.66
C GLN A 774 -53.98 18.22 -27.66
N VAL A 775 -54.07 17.25 -26.74
CA VAL A 775 -53.17 16.12 -26.62
C VAL A 775 -53.22 15.22 -27.86
N MET A 776 -54.37 15.04 -28.44
CA MET A 776 -54.57 14.27 -29.70
C MET A 776 -53.75 14.82 -30.88
N ALA A 777 -53.41 16.11 -30.87
CA ALA A 777 -52.55 16.74 -31.87
C ALA A 777 -51.04 16.63 -31.60
N TRP A 778 -50.62 16.14 -30.43
CA TRP A 778 -49.19 15.99 -30.07
C TRP A 778 -48.52 14.87 -30.84
N ASP A 779 -47.18 14.85 -30.78
CA ASP A 779 -46.41 13.72 -31.28
C ASP A 779 -46.61 12.46 -30.42
N ASP A 780 -46.24 11.32 -30.94
CA ASP A 780 -46.46 10.04 -30.29
C ASP A 780 -45.70 9.92 -28.95
N LYS A 781 -44.51 10.49 -28.85
CA LYS A 781 -43.73 10.51 -27.60
C LYS A 781 -44.48 11.28 -26.51
N ALA A 782 -44.96 12.46 -26.80
CA ALA A 782 -45.71 13.27 -25.84
C ALA A 782 -47.03 12.60 -25.42
N LYS A 783 -47.74 11.95 -26.36
CA LYS A 783 -48.94 11.15 -26.08
C LYS A 783 -48.65 9.98 -25.13
N CYS A 784 -47.52 9.26 -25.32
CA CYS A 784 -47.11 8.17 -24.44
C CYS A 784 -46.83 8.66 -23.02
N LEU A 785 -46.09 9.75 -22.89
CA LEU A 785 -45.85 10.36 -21.59
C LEU A 785 -47.15 10.82 -20.93
N PHE A 786 -48.08 11.39 -21.69
CA PHE A 786 -49.37 11.80 -21.17
C PHE A 786 -50.19 10.59 -20.67
N ILE A 787 -50.26 9.52 -21.48
CA ILE A 787 -50.92 8.25 -21.07
C ILE A 787 -50.25 7.76 -19.76
N HIS A 788 -48.94 7.70 -19.71
CA HIS A 788 -48.23 7.22 -18.53
C HIS A 788 -48.65 7.97 -17.27
N PHE A 789 -48.54 9.30 -17.25
CA PHE A 789 -48.75 10.10 -16.05
C PHE A 789 -50.22 10.43 -15.76
N ARG A 790 -51.11 10.41 -16.78
CA ARG A 790 -52.49 10.90 -16.66
C ARG A 790 -53.56 9.84 -16.84
N LYS A 791 -53.21 8.59 -17.19
CA LYS A 791 -54.16 7.50 -17.52
C LYS A 791 -55.32 7.34 -16.51
N ASN A 792 -55.07 7.52 -15.21
CA ASN A 792 -56.04 7.32 -14.14
C ASN A 792 -57.12 8.42 -14.08
N TYR A 793 -57.00 9.51 -14.81
CA TYR A 793 -57.92 10.63 -14.83
C TYR A 793 -58.92 10.60 -16.03
N PHE A 794 -58.74 9.60 -16.90
CA PHE A 794 -59.55 9.46 -18.11
C PHE A 794 -60.36 8.18 -18.11
N THR A 795 -61.48 8.21 -18.85
CA THR A 795 -62.30 7.01 -19.07
C THR A 795 -61.61 6.02 -20.02
N LYS A 796 -62.06 4.76 -20.00
CA LYS A 796 -61.55 3.70 -20.87
C LYS A 796 -61.63 4.10 -22.37
N VAL A 797 -62.70 4.79 -22.77
CA VAL A 797 -62.87 5.23 -24.16
C VAL A 797 -61.87 6.31 -24.54
N GLU A 798 -61.68 7.28 -23.71
CA GLU A 798 -60.77 8.39 -23.92
C GLU A 798 -59.30 7.91 -23.99
N ILE A 799 -58.86 7.11 -23.04
CA ILE A 799 -57.47 6.62 -23.01
C ILE A 799 -57.20 5.62 -24.13
N GLY A 800 -58.21 4.78 -24.47
CA GLY A 800 -58.15 3.87 -25.61
C GLY A 800 -58.07 4.61 -26.95
N SER A 801 -58.84 5.71 -27.11
CA SER A 801 -58.77 6.56 -28.30
C SER A 801 -57.40 7.22 -28.45
N LEU A 802 -56.84 7.68 -27.37
CA LEU A 802 -55.49 8.27 -27.37
C LEU A 802 -54.41 7.23 -27.72
N PHE A 803 -54.48 6.04 -27.14
CA PHE A 803 -53.57 4.92 -27.45
C PHE A 803 -53.67 4.52 -28.94
N ASN A 804 -54.89 4.40 -29.46
CA ASN A 804 -55.11 4.06 -30.85
C ASN A 804 -54.68 5.14 -31.85
N SER A 805 -54.54 6.39 -31.41
CA SER A 805 -54.04 7.50 -32.21
C SER A 805 -52.51 7.50 -32.39
N LEU A 806 -51.77 6.63 -31.69
CA LEU A 806 -50.35 6.45 -31.89
C LEU A 806 -50.10 5.86 -33.28
N LYS A 807 -49.18 6.46 -34.02
CA LYS A 807 -48.83 6.06 -35.40
C LYS A 807 -47.63 5.13 -35.46
N ASP A 808 -46.63 5.36 -34.57
CA ASP A 808 -45.41 4.59 -34.55
C ASP A 808 -45.55 3.37 -33.60
N ASP A 809 -45.27 2.21 -34.16
CA ASP A 809 -45.35 0.94 -33.43
C ASP A 809 -44.40 0.87 -32.23
N LEU A 810 -43.26 1.55 -32.29
CA LEU A 810 -42.33 1.64 -31.15
C LEU A 810 -43.03 2.24 -29.92
N TYR A 811 -43.75 3.35 -30.11
CA TYR A 811 -44.44 4.02 -29.00
C TYR A 811 -45.67 3.24 -28.54
N LYS A 812 -46.36 2.50 -29.44
CA LYS A 812 -47.40 1.56 -29.03
C LYS A 812 -46.88 0.48 -28.10
N ILE A 813 -45.75 -0.14 -28.46
CA ILE A 813 -45.09 -1.19 -27.64
C ILE A 813 -44.66 -0.61 -26.28
N GLN A 814 -44.05 0.57 -26.26
CA GLN A 814 -43.61 1.21 -25.04
C GLN A 814 -44.75 1.62 -24.10
N THR A 815 -45.92 1.94 -24.63
CA THR A 815 -47.11 2.35 -23.87
C THR A 815 -47.97 1.14 -23.43
N CYS A 816 -47.74 -0.03 -24.02
CA CYS A 816 -48.51 -1.23 -23.72
C CYS A 816 -48.56 -1.63 -22.24
N PRO A 817 -47.46 -1.61 -21.47
CA PRO A 817 -47.49 -1.89 -20.02
C PRO A 817 -48.43 -0.95 -19.25
N ASP A 818 -48.49 0.33 -19.61
CA ASP A 818 -49.39 1.32 -19.00
C ASP A 818 -50.84 1.01 -19.26
N MET A 819 -51.16 0.62 -20.49
CA MET A 819 -52.52 0.21 -20.85
C MET A 819 -52.94 -1.10 -20.17
N MET A 820 -52.04 -2.08 -20.11
CA MET A 820 -52.27 -3.33 -19.37
C MET A 820 -52.48 -3.10 -17.88
N TYR A 821 -51.67 -2.24 -17.28
CA TYR A 821 -51.84 -1.78 -15.88
C TYR A 821 -53.22 -1.16 -15.70
N TYR A 822 -53.61 -0.23 -16.55
CA TYR A 822 -54.93 0.43 -16.53
C TYR A 822 -56.07 -0.59 -16.57
N TYR A 823 -56.06 -1.53 -17.53
CA TYR A 823 -57.06 -2.57 -17.64
C TYR A 823 -57.11 -3.50 -16.41
N THR A 824 -55.96 -3.89 -15.85
CA THR A 824 -55.94 -4.72 -14.63
C THR A 824 -56.45 -3.92 -13.41
N LEU A 825 -56.17 -2.64 -13.31
CA LEU A 825 -56.64 -1.77 -12.20
C LEU A 825 -58.17 -1.65 -12.20
N TYR A 826 -58.80 -1.54 -13.40
CA TYR A 826 -60.24 -1.44 -13.55
C TYR A 826 -60.93 -2.81 -13.69
N ASN A 827 -60.25 -3.90 -13.39
CA ASN A 827 -60.73 -5.28 -13.40
C ASN A 827 -61.28 -5.72 -14.79
N ASP A 828 -60.55 -5.36 -15.83
CA ASP A 828 -60.85 -5.71 -17.21
C ASP A 828 -59.74 -6.63 -17.80
N PRO A 829 -59.61 -7.86 -17.31
CA PRO A 829 -58.51 -8.75 -17.64
C PRO A 829 -58.51 -9.20 -19.10
N ASN A 830 -59.69 -9.22 -19.74
CA ASN A 830 -59.77 -9.65 -21.14
C ASN A 830 -59.05 -8.69 -22.08
N GLU A 831 -59.24 -7.38 -21.92
CA GLU A 831 -58.54 -6.36 -22.70
C GLU A 831 -57.04 -6.42 -22.48
N ALA A 832 -56.62 -6.60 -21.24
CA ALA A 832 -55.17 -6.73 -20.91
C ALA A 832 -54.54 -7.96 -21.61
N ILE A 833 -55.24 -9.11 -21.63
CA ILE A 833 -54.80 -10.33 -22.31
C ILE A 833 -54.78 -10.14 -23.82
N GLN A 834 -55.83 -9.59 -24.40
CA GLN A 834 -55.92 -9.33 -25.84
C GLN A 834 -54.79 -8.40 -26.31
N LEU A 835 -54.53 -7.35 -25.57
CA LEU A 835 -53.43 -6.42 -25.86
C LEU A 835 -52.07 -7.10 -25.77
N TYR A 836 -51.86 -7.94 -24.76
CA TYR A 836 -50.63 -8.73 -24.62
C TYR A 836 -50.42 -9.63 -25.84
N ASP A 837 -51.45 -10.40 -26.25
CA ASP A 837 -51.38 -11.34 -27.35
C ASP A 837 -51.16 -10.62 -28.68
N LEU A 838 -51.82 -9.48 -28.89
CA LEU A 838 -51.65 -8.64 -30.08
C LEU A 838 -50.19 -8.18 -30.25
N ILE A 839 -49.62 -7.63 -29.20
CA ILE A 839 -48.26 -7.10 -29.25
C ILE A 839 -47.23 -8.23 -29.36
N HIS A 840 -47.38 -9.29 -28.58
CA HIS A 840 -46.43 -10.39 -28.55
C HIS A 840 -46.41 -11.21 -29.86
N THR A 841 -47.51 -11.26 -30.57
CA THR A 841 -47.63 -11.98 -31.85
C THR A 841 -47.03 -11.16 -33.01
N ASN A 842 -47.18 -9.84 -32.98
CA ASN A 842 -46.88 -9.00 -34.15
C ASN A 842 -45.52 -8.29 -34.03
N PHE A 843 -44.95 -8.16 -32.84
CA PHE A 843 -43.77 -7.34 -32.62
C PHE A 843 -42.72 -8.05 -31.78
N LYS A 844 -41.44 -7.70 -32.01
CA LYS A 844 -40.32 -8.07 -31.15
C LYS A 844 -40.22 -7.06 -30.01
N VAL A 845 -40.55 -7.50 -28.80
CA VAL A 845 -40.55 -6.67 -27.59
C VAL A 845 -39.21 -6.70 -26.92
N GLU A 846 -38.68 -5.53 -26.49
CA GLU A 846 -37.48 -5.43 -25.70
C GLU A 846 -37.62 -6.14 -24.32
N PRO A 847 -36.56 -6.75 -23.79
CA PRO A 847 -36.64 -7.52 -22.53
C PRO A 847 -37.20 -6.74 -21.33
N ALA A 848 -36.90 -5.45 -21.20
CA ALA A 848 -37.40 -4.61 -20.11
C ALA A 848 -38.92 -4.37 -20.19
N ILE A 849 -39.43 -4.13 -21.40
CA ILE A 849 -40.89 -3.96 -21.65
C ILE A 849 -41.61 -5.30 -21.50
N ALA A 850 -41.01 -6.38 -22.03
CA ALA A 850 -41.57 -7.73 -21.89
C ALA A 850 -41.73 -8.16 -20.44
N LEU A 851 -40.76 -7.78 -19.55
CA LEU A 851 -40.82 -8.04 -18.13
C LEU A 851 -42.07 -7.42 -17.48
N GLN A 852 -42.36 -6.15 -17.77
CA GLN A 852 -43.51 -5.44 -17.25
C GLN A 852 -44.84 -5.99 -17.83
N MET A 853 -44.87 -6.25 -19.12
CA MET A 853 -46.02 -6.86 -19.76
C MET A 853 -46.34 -8.25 -19.20
N ASN A 854 -45.33 -9.09 -18.95
CA ASN A 854 -45.51 -10.42 -18.34
C ASN A 854 -46.14 -10.33 -16.95
N THR A 855 -45.71 -9.34 -16.14
CA THR A 855 -46.27 -9.10 -14.78
C THR A 855 -47.78 -8.83 -14.87
N TYR A 856 -48.20 -7.91 -15.72
CA TYR A 856 -49.63 -7.59 -15.89
C TYR A 856 -50.42 -8.70 -16.61
N TYR A 857 -49.78 -9.46 -17.48
CA TYR A 857 -50.41 -10.64 -18.10
C TYR A 857 -50.75 -11.72 -17.08
N VAL A 858 -49.79 -12.06 -16.19
CA VAL A 858 -50.05 -13.02 -15.10
C VAL A 858 -51.12 -12.50 -14.16
N LYS A 859 -51.09 -11.21 -13.82
CA LYS A 859 -52.14 -10.58 -12.98
C LYS A 859 -53.52 -10.66 -13.65
N ALA A 860 -53.65 -10.38 -14.95
CA ALA A 860 -54.89 -10.49 -15.67
C ALA A 860 -55.43 -11.96 -15.72
N LEU A 861 -54.53 -12.94 -15.88
CA LEU A 861 -54.90 -14.35 -15.84
C LEU A 861 -55.44 -14.76 -14.45
N LEU A 862 -54.82 -14.26 -13.36
CA LEU A 862 -55.29 -14.47 -11.99
C LEU A 862 -56.67 -13.84 -11.74
N GLN A 863 -56.89 -12.61 -12.20
CA GLN A 863 -58.20 -11.94 -12.13
C GLN A 863 -59.27 -12.72 -12.90
N LYS A 864 -58.90 -13.34 -14.02
CA LYS A 864 -59.79 -14.20 -14.81
C LYS A 864 -59.95 -15.60 -14.20
N GLN A 865 -59.31 -15.91 -13.10
CA GLN A 865 -59.28 -17.22 -12.43
C GLN A 865 -58.69 -18.34 -13.31
N ALA A 866 -57.87 -18.00 -14.29
CA ALA A 866 -57.23 -18.93 -15.20
C ALA A 866 -55.92 -19.48 -14.60
N TYR A 867 -55.99 -20.11 -13.40
CA TYR A 867 -54.82 -20.48 -12.56
C TYR A 867 -53.81 -21.40 -13.28
N LYS A 868 -54.25 -22.32 -14.14
CA LYS A 868 -53.34 -23.20 -14.89
C LYS A 868 -52.52 -22.40 -15.92
N GLN A 869 -53.14 -21.44 -16.58
CA GLN A 869 -52.44 -20.57 -17.55
C GLN A 869 -51.53 -19.59 -16.81
N ALA A 870 -51.95 -19.05 -15.67
CA ALA A 870 -51.13 -18.21 -14.83
C ALA A 870 -49.89 -18.97 -14.31
N GLU A 871 -50.01 -20.22 -13.88
CA GLU A 871 -48.89 -21.05 -13.45
C GLU A 871 -47.88 -21.30 -14.58
N ALA A 872 -48.37 -21.61 -15.80
CA ALA A 872 -47.51 -21.73 -16.98
C ALA A 872 -46.78 -20.41 -17.31
N ALA A 873 -47.49 -19.28 -17.15
CA ALA A 873 -46.93 -17.96 -17.40
C ALA A 873 -45.85 -17.53 -16.39
N LEU A 874 -45.78 -18.13 -15.19
CA LEU A 874 -44.67 -17.90 -14.24
C LEU A 874 -43.29 -18.32 -14.78
N GLY A 875 -43.23 -19.17 -15.81
CA GLY A 875 -41.99 -19.52 -16.53
C GLY A 875 -41.43 -18.38 -17.38
N LYS A 876 -42.23 -17.33 -17.69
CA LYS A 876 -41.77 -16.14 -18.43
C LYS A 876 -40.83 -15.28 -17.56
N ALA A 877 -40.19 -14.29 -18.18
CA ALA A 877 -39.37 -13.31 -17.47
C ALA A 877 -40.27 -12.49 -16.51
N LEU A 878 -39.99 -12.58 -15.21
CA LEU A 878 -40.69 -11.86 -14.15
C LEU A 878 -39.66 -11.47 -13.08
N HIS A 879 -39.93 -10.39 -12.36
CA HIS A 879 -39.18 -10.14 -11.11
C HIS A 879 -39.43 -11.28 -10.13
N GLN A 880 -38.39 -11.67 -9.37
CA GLN A 880 -38.50 -12.84 -8.47
C GLN A 880 -39.61 -12.64 -7.41
N GLU A 881 -39.83 -11.41 -6.97
CA GLU A 881 -40.85 -11.05 -5.99
C GLU A 881 -42.27 -11.20 -6.54
N ASP A 882 -42.50 -10.74 -7.77
CA ASP A 882 -43.78 -10.91 -8.45
C ASP A 882 -44.05 -12.40 -8.69
N ARG A 883 -43.02 -13.15 -9.09
CA ARG A 883 -43.10 -14.60 -9.26
C ARG A 883 -43.49 -15.30 -7.98
N ASP A 884 -42.81 -14.99 -6.85
CA ASP A 884 -43.10 -15.56 -5.54
C ASP A 884 -44.51 -15.20 -5.07
N TYR A 885 -44.95 -13.95 -5.28
CA TYR A 885 -46.25 -13.49 -4.92
C TYR A 885 -47.35 -14.17 -5.72
N TYR A 886 -47.24 -14.20 -7.06
CA TYR A 886 -48.26 -14.86 -7.90
C TYR A 886 -48.26 -16.39 -7.70
N ALA A 887 -47.09 -16.99 -7.40
CA ALA A 887 -47.03 -18.40 -7.03
C ALA A 887 -47.74 -18.67 -5.69
N ALA A 888 -47.69 -17.72 -4.73
CA ALA A 888 -48.42 -17.84 -3.46
C ALA A 888 -49.92 -17.87 -3.68
N ILE A 889 -50.46 -16.98 -4.53
CA ILE A 889 -51.89 -16.93 -4.88
C ILE A 889 -52.30 -18.25 -5.55
N ILE A 890 -51.52 -18.73 -6.55
CA ILE A 890 -51.80 -19.97 -7.26
C ILE A 890 -51.78 -21.16 -6.28
N ALA A 891 -50.79 -21.23 -5.39
CA ALA A 891 -50.70 -22.29 -4.40
C ALA A 891 -51.87 -22.29 -3.41
N GLU A 892 -52.36 -21.12 -3.01
CA GLU A 892 -53.56 -20.97 -2.16
C GLU A 892 -54.79 -21.51 -2.91
N LYS A 893 -55.02 -21.10 -4.17
CA LYS A 893 -56.16 -21.53 -4.95
C LYS A 893 -56.09 -23.02 -5.34
N ASN A 894 -54.92 -23.59 -5.42
CA ASN A 894 -54.69 -25.03 -5.62
C ASN A 894 -54.69 -25.83 -4.29
N HIS A 895 -55.09 -25.24 -3.16
CA HIS A 895 -55.11 -25.83 -1.85
C HIS A 895 -53.75 -26.35 -1.33
N GLN A 896 -52.64 -25.86 -1.83
CA GLN A 896 -51.28 -26.14 -1.38
C GLN A 896 -50.88 -25.22 -0.21
N LEU A 897 -51.63 -25.30 0.93
CA LEU A 897 -51.58 -24.30 2.00
C LEU A 897 -50.18 -24.09 2.60
N LYS A 898 -49.37 -25.15 2.79
CA LYS A 898 -48.00 -25.01 3.32
C LYS A 898 -47.08 -24.25 2.40
N LYS A 899 -47.19 -24.47 1.07
CA LYS A 899 -46.44 -23.74 0.08
C LYS A 899 -46.89 -22.29 -0.01
N ALA A 900 -48.21 -22.05 0.01
CA ALA A 900 -48.76 -20.69 0.05
C ALA A 900 -48.27 -19.92 1.30
N GLU A 901 -48.32 -20.54 2.47
CA GLU A 901 -47.84 -19.96 3.73
C GLU A 901 -46.39 -19.51 3.64
N ALA A 902 -45.50 -20.39 3.17
CA ALA A 902 -44.07 -20.11 3.06
C ALA A 902 -43.80 -18.94 2.08
N LEU A 903 -44.50 -18.92 0.94
CA LEU A 903 -44.36 -17.89 -0.09
C LEU A 903 -44.93 -16.54 0.35
N TYR A 904 -46.14 -16.48 0.91
CA TYR A 904 -46.73 -15.26 1.42
C TYR A 904 -45.91 -14.66 2.55
N TYR A 905 -45.40 -15.50 3.46
CA TYR A 905 -44.53 -15.04 4.55
C TYR A 905 -43.21 -14.47 4.02
N LYS A 906 -42.61 -15.16 3.07
CA LYS A 906 -41.37 -14.70 2.42
C LYS A 906 -41.58 -13.34 1.74
N VAL A 907 -42.63 -13.17 0.95
CA VAL A 907 -42.92 -11.92 0.24
C VAL A 907 -43.17 -10.78 1.22
N ALA A 908 -44.03 -10.98 2.23
CA ALA A 908 -44.35 -9.96 3.20
C ALA A 908 -43.16 -9.54 4.08
N THR A 909 -42.28 -10.49 4.42
CA THR A 909 -41.09 -10.19 5.23
C THR A 909 -40.02 -9.45 4.42
N ASN A 910 -39.81 -9.86 3.16
CA ASN A 910 -38.74 -9.31 2.33
C ASN A 910 -39.12 -7.97 1.69
N ASN A 911 -40.41 -7.79 1.36
CA ASN A 911 -40.88 -6.57 0.68
C ASN A 911 -42.17 -6.00 1.33
N PRO A 912 -42.04 -5.26 2.45
CA PRO A 912 -43.18 -4.62 3.10
C PRO A 912 -43.78 -3.44 2.30
N PHE A 913 -43.13 -2.99 1.21
CA PHE A 913 -43.55 -1.88 0.35
C PHE A 913 -44.60 -2.32 -0.69
N ASN A 914 -44.71 -3.60 -1.02
CA ASN A 914 -45.74 -4.12 -1.93
C ASN A 914 -47.07 -4.21 -1.18
N ALA A 915 -47.88 -3.15 -1.26
CA ALA A 915 -49.15 -3.04 -0.54
C ALA A 915 -50.10 -4.20 -0.84
N GLU A 916 -50.28 -4.56 -2.15
CA GLU A 916 -51.19 -5.62 -2.60
C GLU A 916 -50.77 -6.99 -2.03
N ALA A 917 -49.50 -7.35 -2.15
CA ALA A 917 -48.98 -8.62 -1.65
C ALA A 917 -49.09 -8.77 -0.12
N ASN A 918 -48.87 -7.68 0.62
CA ASN A 918 -48.95 -7.69 2.09
C ASN A 918 -50.40 -7.80 2.57
N ILE A 919 -51.36 -7.15 1.86
CA ILE A 919 -52.80 -7.27 2.14
C ILE A 919 -53.25 -8.71 1.89
N ASP A 920 -52.93 -9.29 0.74
CA ASP A 920 -53.32 -10.65 0.39
C ASP A 920 -52.69 -11.69 1.34
N ALA A 921 -51.43 -11.49 1.73
CA ALA A 921 -50.79 -12.33 2.72
C ALA A 921 -51.53 -12.27 4.06
N ALA A 922 -51.91 -11.10 4.53
CA ALA A 922 -52.63 -10.94 5.80
C ALA A 922 -54.02 -11.57 5.72
N VAL A 923 -54.73 -11.39 4.60
CA VAL A 923 -56.03 -12.04 4.33
C VAL A 923 -55.88 -13.57 4.36
N PHE A 924 -54.86 -14.12 3.74
CA PHE A 924 -54.56 -15.54 3.77
C PHE A 924 -54.30 -16.05 5.21
N PHE A 925 -53.43 -15.37 5.97
CA PHE A 925 -53.16 -15.76 7.38
C PHE A 925 -54.39 -15.66 8.28
N SER A 926 -55.17 -14.60 8.14
CA SER A 926 -56.39 -14.41 8.97
C SER A 926 -57.52 -15.36 8.58
N ASN A 927 -57.85 -15.41 7.24
CA ASN A 927 -59.07 -16.11 6.83
C ASN A 927 -58.82 -17.61 6.59
N THR A 928 -57.70 -18.00 5.98
CA THR A 928 -57.41 -19.41 5.65
C THR A 928 -56.72 -20.14 6.80
N LEU A 929 -55.71 -19.55 7.44
CA LEU A 929 -54.97 -20.18 8.51
C LEU A 929 -55.45 -19.83 9.91
N LYS A 930 -56.40 -18.91 10.05
CA LYS A 930 -56.98 -18.41 11.34
C LYS A 930 -55.92 -17.86 12.30
N ASN A 931 -54.82 -17.32 11.75
CA ASN A 931 -53.73 -16.75 12.50
C ASN A 931 -53.75 -15.20 12.44
N ASN A 932 -54.60 -14.60 13.26
CA ASN A 932 -54.81 -13.16 13.32
C ASN A 932 -53.57 -12.39 13.77
N ASP A 933 -52.73 -12.94 14.67
CA ASP A 933 -51.54 -12.27 15.17
C ASP A 933 -50.50 -12.09 14.05
N LYS A 934 -50.33 -13.14 13.21
CA LYS A 934 -49.40 -13.08 12.09
C LYS A 934 -49.93 -12.13 11.04
N ALA A 935 -51.24 -12.14 10.74
CA ALA A 935 -51.86 -11.21 9.79
C ALA A 935 -51.72 -9.75 10.30
N TYR A 936 -51.94 -9.49 11.58
CA TYR A 936 -51.73 -8.17 12.17
C TYR A 936 -50.27 -7.70 12.05
N THR A 937 -49.31 -8.57 12.39
CA THR A 937 -47.89 -8.26 12.31
C THR A 937 -47.46 -7.87 10.88
N ILE A 938 -47.95 -8.58 9.87
CA ILE A 938 -47.68 -8.25 8.46
C ILE A 938 -48.22 -6.86 8.12
N LEU A 939 -49.46 -6.56 8.47
CA LEU A 939 -50.09 -5.27 8.15
C LEU A 939 -49.52 -4.13 8.98
N ALA A 940 -49.16 -4.33 10.26
CA ALA A 940 -48.46 -3.34 11.05
C ALA A 940 -47.12 -2.95 10.46
N ASN A 941 -46.36 -3.94 9.92
CA ASN A 941 -45.13 -3.68 9.19
C ASN A 941 -45.41 -2.97 7.86
N ALA A 942 -46.43 -3.39 7.13
CA ALA A 942 -46.82 -2.75 5.85
C ALA A 942 -47.26 -1.28 6.06
N VAL A 943 -48.03 -0.94 7.09
CA VAL A 943 -48.44 0.43 7.43
C VAL A 943 -47.22 1.31 7.72
N ARG A 944 -46.25 0.79 8.48
CA ARG A 944 -45.02 1.54 8.81
C ARG A 944 -44.23 1.91 7.55
N ASN A 945 -44.25 1.02 6.55
CA ASN A 945 -43.50 1.18 5.31
C ASN A 945 -44.31 1.79 4.17
N ASN A 946 -45.64 1.92 4.30
CA ASN A 946 -46.55 2.56 3.35
C ASN A 946 -47.44 3.58 4.06
N PRO A 947 -46.91 4.63 4.66
CA PRO A 947 -47.65 5.55 5.53
C PRO A 947 -48.75 6.33 4.77
N GLN A 948 -48.72 6.37 3.44
CA GLN A 948 -49.67 7.08 2.61
C GLN A 948 -50.68 6.14 1.92
N SER A 949 -50.54 4.81 2.09
CA SER A 949 -51.38 3.83 1.41
C SER A 949 -52.75 3.63 2.15
N VAL A 950 -53.77 4.26 1.63
CA VAL A 950 -55.17 4.10 2.12
C VAL A 950 -55.59 2.61 2.14
N ALA A 951 -55.21 1.82 1.13
CA ALA A 951 -55.54 0.41 1.06
C ALA A 951 -54.94 -0.40 2.22
N VAL A 952 -53.67 -0.17 2.54
CA VAL A 952 -53.00 -0.83 3.66
C VAL A 952 -53.62 -0.42 5.00
N TYR A 953 -53.93 0.87 5.18
CA TYR A 953 -54.60 1.35 6.41
C TYR A 953 -55.99 0.78 6.61
N LYS A 954 -56.80 0.64 5.52
CA LYS A 954 -58.10 -0.04 5.60
C LYS A 954 -57.96 -1.50 6.02
N ALA A 955 -57.03 -2.24 5.43
CA ALA A 955 -56.76 -3.64 5.79
C ALA A 955 -56.27 -3.76 7.22
N TYR A 956 -55.31 -2.90 7.64
CA TYR A 956 -54.76 -2.85 8.99
C TYR A 956 -55.84 -2.56 10.05
N CYS A 957 -56.71 -1.57 9.76
CA CYS A 957 -57.80 -1.17 10.67
C CYS A 957 -58.74 -2.35 10.94
N LEU A 958 -59.18 -3.06 9.91
CA LEU A 958 -60.07 -4.22 10.03
C LEU A 958 -59.36 -5.40 10.72
N GLN A 959 -58.09 -5.64 10.43
CA GLN A 959 -57.31 -6.71 11.05
C GLN A 959 -57.04 -6.43 12.54
N ALA A 960 -56.80 -5.17 12.88
CA ALA A 960 -56.68 -4.78 14.32
C ALA A 960 -57.90 -5.11 15.14
N ILE A 961 -59.12 -4.92 14.56
CA ILE A 961 -60.37 -5.36 15.18
C ILE A 961 -60.38 -6.88 15.35
N ASN A 962 -60.05 -7.65 14.31
CA ASN A 962 -60.01 -9.11 14.33
C ASN A 962 -58.98 -9.69 15.35
N SER A 963 -57.96 -8.91 15.67
CA SER A 963 -56.94 -9.27 16.67
C SER A 963 -57.23 -8.71 18.09
N GLY A 964 -58.38 -8.08 18.32
CA GLY A 964 -58.78 -7.49 19.60
C GLY A 964 -58.01 -6.20 19.98
N LEU A 965 -57.34 -5.59 19.05
CA LEU A 965 -56.49 -4.40 19.23
C LEU A 965 -57.27 -3.11 18.86
N TYR A 966 -58.37 -2.84 19.59
CA TYR A 966 -59.35 -1.81 19.24
C TYR A 966 -58.80 -0.38 19.20
N SER A 967 -57.89 -0.04 20.12
CA SER A 967 -57.26 1.30 20.12
C SER A 967 -56.47 1.59 18.87
N PHE A 968 -55.74 0.61 18.37
CA PHE A 968 -54.97 0.76 17.10
C PHE A 968 -55.92 0.82 15.88
N ALA A 969 -57.04 0.13 15.91
CA ALA A 969 -58.10 0.23 14.88
C ALA A 969 -58.73 1.63 14.86
N GLU A 970 -58.99 2.23 16.04
CA GLU A 970 -59.51 3.58 16.14
C GLU A 970 -58.55 4.64 15.64
N ASP A 971 -57.24 4.51 15.97
CA ASP A 971 -56.24 5.42 15.45
C ASP A 971 -56.07 5.31 13.95
N ALA A 972 -56.13 4.13 13.38
CA ALA A 972 -56.14 3.92 11.93
C ALA A 972 -57.42 4.50 11.28
N LEU A 973 -58.56 4.41 11.96
CA LEU A 973 -59.82 5.02 11.45
C LEU A 973 -59.72 6.55 11.45
N LYS A 974 -59.15 7.19 12.50
CA LYS A 974 -58.88 8.63 12.51
C LYS A 974 -57.95 9.07 11.39
N TYR A 975 -56.91 8.27 11.09
CA TYR A 975 -56.04 8.51 9.95
C TYR A 975 -56.81 8.46 8.64
N LEU A 976 -57.64 7.45 8.41
CA LEU A 976 -58.45 7.29 7.21
C LEU A 976 -59.46 8.41 7.02
N GLN A 977 -60.05 8.92 8.10
CA GLN A 977 -60.95 10.07 8.07
C GLN A 977 -60.29 11.33 7.48
N LYS A 978 -59.00 11.49 7.70
CA LYS A 978 -58.21 12.64 7.21
C LYS A 978 -57.86 12.54 5.71
N TYR A 979 -57.76 11.32 5.16
CA TYR A 979 -57.27 11.11 3.80
C TYR A 979 -58.37 10.61 2.82
N LEU A 980 -59.54 10.16 3.30
CA LEU A 980 -60.60 9.73 2.47
C LEU A 980 -61.64 10.87 2.20
N ARG A 981 -62.28 10.82 1.03
CA ARG A 981 -63.47 11.65 0.78
C ARG A 981 -64.59 11.27 1.73
N GLU A 982 -65.47 12.19 2.03
CA GLU A 982 -66.60 11.93 3.01
C GLU A 982 -67.42 10.70 2.65
N GLU A 983 -67.78 10.52 1.36
CA GLU A 983 -68.53 9.36 0.92
C GLU A 983 -67.77 8.03 1.08
N GLU A 984 -66.50 8.04 0.72
CA GLU A 984 -65.62 6.84 0.88
C GLU A 984 -65.36 6.51 2.32
N PHE A 985 -65.17 7.51 3.17
CA PHE A 985 -65.04 7.32 4.58
C PHE A 985 -66.31 6.76 5.24
N ALA A 986 -67.47 7.29 4.88
CA ALA A 986 -68.77 6.81 5.38
C ALA A 986 -69.01 5.32 5.04
N ARG A 987 -68.69 4.92 3.76
CA ARG A 987 -68.76 3.50 3.37
C ARG A 987 -67.78 2.61 4.15
N PHE A 988 -66.54 3.08 4.36
CA PHE A 988 -65.56 2.32 5.14
C PHE A 988 -65.95 2.25 6.62
N LYS A 989 -66.48 3.34 7.17
CA LYS A 989 -66.92 3.37 8.56
C LYS A 989 -68.07 2.37 8.83
N THR A 990 -68.97 2.18 7.89
CA THR A 990 -69.99 1.12 8.00
C THR A 990 -69.35 -0.28 8.06
N GLN A 991 -68.30 -0.54 7.34
CA GLN A 991 -67.54 -1.81 7.40
C GLN A 991 -66.84 -1.95 8.76
N TYR A 992 -66.25 -0.87 9.27
CA TYR A 992 -65.57 -0.81 10.56
C TYR A 992 -66.54 -1.12 11.69
N ASP A 993 -67.71 -0.45 11.70
CA ASP A 993 -68.70 -0.60 12.74
C ASP A 993 -69.29 -2.03 12.74
N ALA A 994 -69.50 -2.61 11.55
CA ALA A 994 -69.97 -3.99 11.40
C ALA A 994 -68.89 -5.01 11.90
N ALA A 995 -67.61 -4.78 11.58
CA ALA A 995 -66.53 -5.63 12.07
C ALA A 995 -66.34 -5.54 13.59
N LEU A 996 -66.45 -4.34 14.14
CA LEU A 996 -66.37 -4.10 15.61
C LEU A 996 -67.52 -4.77 16.34
N ALA A 997 -68.79 -4.61 15.85
CA ALA A 997 -69.94 -5.27 16.43
C ALA A 997 -69.82 -6.80 16.44
N LYS A 998 -69.24 -7.35 15.36
CA LYS A 998 -69.00 -8.80 15.23
C LYS A 998 -67.91 -9.31 16.20
N ALA A 999 -66.91 -8.48 16.48
CA ALA A 999 -65.81 -8.83 17.38
C ALA A 999 -66.16 -8.67 18.86
N LEU A 1000 -67.14 -7.84 19.19
CA LEU A 1000 -67.64 -7.62 20.57
C LEU A 1000 -68.77 -8.57 20.97
N ASN A 1001 -69.48 -9.18 20.02
CA ASN A 1001 -70.43 -10.26 20.20
C ASN A 1001 -69.72 -11.63 20.08
#